data_3bb1550c51bf06dbb277795a57bd7703
#
_entry.id   3bb1550c51bf06dbb277795a57bd7703
#
_cell.length_a   1.000
_cell.length_b   1.000
_cell.length_c   1.000
_cell.angle_alpha   90.00
_cell.angle_beta   90.00
_cell.angle_gamma   90.00
#
_symmetry.space_group_name_H-M   'P 1'
#
loop_
_entity.id
_entity.type
_entity.pdbx_description
1 polymer ?
#
loop_
_entity_poly.entity_id
_entity_poly.type
_entity_poly.pdbx_seq_one_letter_code
_entity_poly.pdbx_strand_id
1 'polypeptide(L)'
;MKIRSILQILLLAFIGLVTIEAEVRAGLADRAFATHNVGKLGFFTTNIGQFYPYGGQFEKTLEYPINSGHIAMYRQCLMIGVPVNVVSAADGRFEEFDAVGGYNAGKAEIAMSDKPDTWPPQGWPVKDENGKPVFVSQQDSYCVYSDSTNWRYYNNDEQEMLLNMRVHQHIWSWGVPDADKFVILKFEIENASDKPYQDMYFNFYSDLDIGGNGNADREWADDCIDFDKDRDLIYFYDADNYSDEWGIADPFPAGVMFLKTPNDQGITDWHWIDVTVDEVAVNNAVWDSVSYFLMRSDTSFFHNNPDFKVNDYFHLGDNPSNGTRYDDPETTRIRDENGNLVGGAMVAYICNGPFDVQPGERAEFIIASLVGDNIDDLVTVSDKIREHYDNGFNIAVIPSPTLNASSGDRQIRLSWSNQLDVEYENPLLPTPTNDLEGYKLYRTTDPTLSSWELIADIPMQFKDASGIDQQAYEFIDDDVLNGFRYFYNLSAYKTTQTGQLLESARLADLNNIESQSNAKSVQPETLPGSSEQDLDLIKVVPNPYVISAAWDESRLGNSPFGEPVRNIAFTHLPSPATIKIFTVDGDLVQTLDHTDDTGRLEWNLLTSERRPIVSGVYFYHVESKYGEKIGRFAVIR
;
A
#
# COMPACT_ATOMS: atom_id res chain seq x y z
N MET A 1 -11.26 67.16 -19.75
CA MET A 1 -10.28 66.48 -18.88
C MET A 1 -10.94 65.85 -17.66
N LYS A 2 -12.21 65.38 -17.74
CA LYS A 2 -12.94 64.69 -16.65
C LYS A 2 -13.56 63.34 -17.04
N ILE A 3 -13.46 62.91 -18.29
CA ILE A 3 -14.01 61.65 -18.76
C ILE A 3 -12.96 60.52 -18.75
N ARG A 4 -11.65 60.84 -18.82
CA ARG A 4 -10.58 59.83 -18.76
C ARG A 4 -10.33 59.26 -17.36
N SER A 5 -10.66 60.01 -16.30
CA SER A 5 -10.44 59.57 -14.91
C SER A 5 -11.52 58.61 -14.42
N ILE A 6 -12.72 58.63 -14.99
CA ILE A 6 -13.81 57.72 -14.62
C ILE A 6 -13.63 56.34 -15.28
N LEU A 7 -13.06 56.29 -16.48
CA LEU A 7 -12.76 55.03 -17.15
C LEU A 7 -11.55 54.26 -16.51
N GLN A 8 -10.60 54.97 -15.90
CA GLN A 8 -9.49 54.34 -15.19
C GLN A 8 -9.89 53.84 -13.80
N ILE A 9 -10.88 54.43 -13.14
CA ILE A 9 -11.42 53.96 -11.87
C ILE A 9 -12.32 52.75 -12.10
N LEU A 10 -13.04 52.67 -13.20
CA LEU A 10 -13.83 51.50 -13.59
C LEU A 10 -12.95 50.32 -14.10
N LEU A 11 -11.79 50.59 -14.66
CA LEU A 11 -10.84 49.56 -15.07
C LEU A 11 -10.02 49.00 -13.92
N LEU A 12 -9.79 49.79 -12.85
CA LEU A 12 -9.13 49.33 -11.62
C LEU A 12 -10.08 48.64 -10.66
N ALA A 13 -11.39 48.87 -10.76
CA ALA A 13 -12.41 48.12 -10.02
C ALA A 13 -12.72 46.72 -10.66
N PHE A 14 -12.26 46.49 -11.89
CA PHE A 14 -12.46 45.20 -12.59
C PHE A 14 -11.27 44.26 -12.51
N ILE A 15 -10.15 44.66 -11.91
CA ILE A 15 -8.96 43.82 -11.67
C ILE A 15 -8.97 43.25 -10.24
N GLY A 16 -9.96 43.61 -9.44
CA GLY A 16 -10.22 43.05 -8.11
C GLY A 16 -11.38 42.06 -8.06
N LEU A 17 -11.80 41.50 -9.18
CA LEU A 17 -12.55 40.25 -9.16
C LEU A 17 -11.51 39.14 -8.91
N VAL A 18 -11.27 38.84 -7.64
CA VAL A 18 -10.94 37.51 -7.21
C VAL A 18 -11.95 36.60 -7.91
N THR A 19 -11.53 35.84 -8.86
CA THR A 19 -12.28 34.68 -9.31
C THR A 19 -12.39 33.79 -8.08
N ILE A 20 -13.48 33.93 -7.34
CA ILE A 20 -13.96 32.83 -6.51
C ILE A 20 -14.28 31.79 -7.57
N GLU A 21 -13.33 30.92 -7.87
CA GLU A 21 -13.60 29.67 -8.56
C GLU A 21 -14.64 28.99 -7.68
N ALA A 22 -15.87 28.96 -8.17
CA ALA A 22 -16.91 28.20 -7.49
C ALA A 22 -16.39 26.78 -7.39
N GLU A 23 -16.10 26.32 -6.18
CA GLU A 23 -15.73 24.94 -5.94
C GLU A 23 -16.80 24.07 -6.59
N VAL A 24 -16.39 23.26 -7.56
CA VAL A 24 -17.29 22.32 -8.21
C VAL A 24 -17.60 21.27 -7.16
N ARG A 25 -18.86 21.12 -6.81
CA ARG A 25 -19.30 20.11 -5.82
C ARG A 25 -18.88 18.73 -6.30
N ALA A 26 -18.00 18.09 -5.54
CA ALA A 26 -17.71 16.68 -5.71
C ALA A 26 -18.88 15.86 -5.15
N GLY A 27 -19.25 14.80 -5.86
CA GLY A 27 -20.23 13.83 -5.41
C GLY A 27 -19.57 12.51 -5.05
N LEU A 28 -20.33 11.51 -4.64
CA LEU A 28 -19.85 10.14 -4.38
C LEU A 28 -19.03 9.56 -5.55
N ALA A 29 -19.33 9.99 -6.78
CA ALA A 29 -18.62 9.57 -7.99
C ALA A 29 -17.20 10.15 -8.11
N ASP A 30 -16.86 11.15 -7.31
CA ASP A 30 -15.55 11.82 -7.33
C ASP A 30 -14.62 11.29 -6.23
N ARG A 31 -15.09 10.34 -5.42
CA ARG A 31 -14.25 9.68 -4.42
C ARG A 31 -13.23 8.80 -5.11
N ALA A 32 -11.99 8.97 -4.73
CA ALA A 32 -10.86 8.24 -5.27
C ALA A 32 -10.03 7.62 -4.14
N PHE A 33 -9.31 6.58 -4.50
CA PHE A 33 -8.36 5.92 -3.60
C PHE A 33 -7.03 5.69 -4.30
N ALA A 34 -5.98 5.53 -3.50
CA ALA A 34 -4.66 5.15 -3.95
C ALA A 34 -3.99 4.26 -2.90
N THR A 35 -2.96 3.54 -3.30
CA THR A 35 -2.16 2.71 -2.40
C THR A 35 -0.69 3.09 -2.55
N HIS A 36 -0.06 3.37 -1.42
CA HIS A 36 1.39 3.48 -1.30
C HIS A 36 1.96 2.07 -1.14
N ASN A 37 2.90 1.70 -2.01
CA ASN A 37 3.34 0.32 -2.14
C ASN A 37 4.80 0.15 -2.58
N VAL A 38 5.63 1.16 -2.37
CA VAL A 38 7.07 1.09 -2.73
C VAL A 38 7.93 0.43 -1.66
N GLY A 39 7.46 0.39 -0.41
CA GLY A 39 8.14 -0.24 0.73
C GLY A 39 7.62 -1.64 1.04
N LYS A 40 7.93 -2.11 2.25
CA LYS A 40 7.35 -3.34 2.80
C LYS A 40 5.94 -3.13 3.35
N LEU A 41 5.59 -1.89 3.67
CA LEU A 41 4.29 -1.50 4.15
C LEU A 41 3.40 -1.07 2.99
N GLY A 42 2.27 -1.74 2.80
CA GLY A 42 1.19 -1.31 1.94
C GLY A 42 0.25 -0.37 2.71
N PHE A 43 -0.01 0.84 2.19
CA PHE A 43 -0.85 1.82 2.87
C PHE A 43 -1.90 2.41 1.92
N PHE A 44 -3.16 2.21 2.26
CA PHE A 44 -4.31 2.70 1.48
C PHE A 44 -4.68 4.13 1.89
N THR A 45 -5.09 4.94 0.94
CA THR A 45 -5.55 6.31 1.18
C THR A 45 -6.71 6.71 0.28
N THR A 46 -7.53 7.64 0.76
CA THR A 46 -8.63 8.24 -0.01
C THR A 46 -8.50 9.75 -0.10
N ASN A 47 -9.28 10.38 -0.97
CA ASN A 47 -9.39 11.83 -1.08
C ASN A 47 -10.51 12.44 -0.23
N ILE A 48 -10.86 11.78 0.88
CA ILE A 48 -11.88 12.22 1.85
C ILE A 48 -11.44 12.07 3.30
N GLY A 49 -10.13 11.87 3.55
CA GLY A 49 -9.56 11.76 4.90
C GLY A 49 -9.74 10.40 5.58
N GLN A 50 -10.11 9.37 4.83
CA GLN A 50 -10.19 7.98 5.27
C GLN A 50 -8.98 7.20 4.77
N PHE A 51 -8.48 6.25 5.57
CA PHE A 51 -7.36 5.38 5.22
C PHE A 51 -7.77 3.91 5.17
N TYR A 52 -9.04 3.65 4.98
CA TYR A 52 -9.66 2.34 4.81
C TYR A 52 -10.64 2.37 3.63
N PRO A 53 -10.94 1.22 2.97
CA PRO A 53 -11.79 1.20 1.79
C PRO A 53 -13.25 1.42 2.14
N TYR A 54 -13.92 2.23 1.33
CA TYR A 54 -15.35 2.45 1.42
C TYR A 54 -16.12 1.19 0.96
N GLY A 55 -17.11 0.76 1.75
CA GLY A 55 -18.02 -0.31 1.35
C GLY A 55 -17.50 -1.74 1.53
N GLY A 56 -16.55 -1.98 2.43
CA GLY A 56 -16.17 -3.33 2.86
C GLY A 56 -15.28 -4.09 1.87
N GLN A 57 -14.60 -3.41 0.98
CA GLN A 57 -13.53 -4.01 0.18
C GLN A 57 -12.21 -3.83 0.94
N PHE A 58 -11.76 -4.90 1.58
CA PHE A 58 -10.48 -4.93 2.31
C PHE A 58 -9.33 -5.03 1.32
N GLU A 59 -8.77 -3.91 0.88
CA GLU A 59 -7.63 -3.88 -0.01
C GLU A 59 -6.46 -3.13 0.64
N LYS A 60 -5.44 -3.88 1.10
CA LYS A 60 -4.10 -3.36 1.46
C LYS A 60 -4.07 -2.16 2.42
N THR A 61 -4.93 -2.19 3.42
CA THR A 61 -4.98 -1.16 4.45
C THR A 61 -4.06 -1.51 5.61
N LEU A 62 -2.86 -0.94 5.62
CA LEU A 62 -1.77 -1.29 6.52
C LEU A 62 -1.40 -2.78 6.40
N GLU A 63 -1.09 -3.20 5.18
CA GLU A 63 -0.66 -4.56 4.88
C GLU A 63 0.85 -4.72 5.14
N TYR A 64 1.24 -5.66 5.98
CA TYR A 64 2.65 -5.91 6.25
C TYR A 64 2.94 -7.41 6.48
N PRO A 65 3.98 -7.97 5.83
CA PRO A 65 4.65 -7.38 4.66
C PRO A 65 3.68 -7.23 3.49
N ILE A 66 3.92 -6.25 2.63
CA ILE A 66 3.07 -6.04 1.46
C ILE A 66 2.90 -7.32 0.64
N ASN A 67 1.67 -7.59 0.20
CA ASN A 67 1.23 -8.78 -0.52
C ASN A 67 1.19 -10.09 0.32
N SER A 68 1.31 -10.00 1.63
CA SER A 68 1.11 -11.15 2.53
C SER A 68 -0.38 -11.47 2.75
N GLY A 69 -1.24 -10.47 2.58
CA GLY A 69 -2.64 -10.54 3.00
C GLY A 69 -2.83 -10.26 4.49
N HIS A 70 -1.77 -9.97 5.24
CA HIS A 70 -1.84 -9.61 6.65
C HIS A 70 -2.17 -8.11 6.76
N ILE A 71 -3.42 -7.81 7.04
CA ILE A 71 -3.98 -6.45 7.03
C ILE A 71 -4.42 -6.10 8.44
N ALA A 72 -3.77 -5.10 9.05
CA ALA A 72 -4.04 -4.68 10.42
C ALA A 72 -4.99 -3.49 10.54
N MET A 73 -5.26 -2.73 9.49
CA MET A 73 -6.11 -1.55 9.59
C MET A 73 -7.57 -1.90 9.31
N TYR A 74 -8.43 -1.76 10.34
CA TYR A 74 -9.87 -1.73 10.15
C TYR A 74 -10.33 -0.32 9.78
N ARG A 75 -9.94 0.70 10.59
CA ARG A 75 -10.27 2.11 10.31
C ARG A 75 -9.18 3.05 10.80
N GLN A 76 -8.79 3.98 9.96
CA GLN A 76 -8.09 5.20 10.38
C GLN A 76 -8.71 6.39 9.65
N CYS A 77 -8.92 7.49 10.35
CA CYS A 77 -9.47 8.69 9.75
C CYS A 77 -9.14 9.96 10.55
N LEU A 78 -9.28 11.08 9.83
CA LEU A 78 -9.12 12.43 10.37
C LEU A 78 -10.42 12.91 11.02
N MET A 79 -10.30 13.58 12.18
CA MET A 79 -11.39 14.35 12.80
C MET A 79 -10.88 15.71 13.25
N ILE A 80 -11.70 16.75 13.10
CA ILE A 80 -11.40 18.13 13.52
C ILE A 80 -12.52 18.61 14.41
N GLY A 81 -12.21 18.97 15.65
CA GLY A 81 -13.18 19.40 16.64
C GLY A 81 -13.03 20.87 17.02
N VAL A 82 -14.17 21.53 17.20
CA VAL A 82 -14.31 22.84 17.85
C VAL A 82 -15.36 22.72 18.98
N PRO A 83 -15.45 23.69 19.91
CA PRO A 83 -16.32 23.56 21.10
C PRO A 83 -17.79 23.21 20.85
N VAL A 84 -18.26 23.40 19.64
CA VAL A 84 -19.69 23.19 19.28
C VAL A 84 -19.91 22.14 18.22
N ASN A 85 -18.86 21.67 17.55
CA ASN A 85 -18.97 20.74 16.43
C ASN A 85 -17.70 19.96 16.17
N VAL A 86 -17.82 18.76 15.60
CA VAL A 86 -16.74 17.93 15.11
C VAL A 86 -17.02 17.52 13.68
N VAL A 87 -16.07 17.75 12.77
CA VAL A 87 -16.10 17.25 11.40
C VAL A 87 -15.23 16.00 11.31
N SER A 88 -15.80 14.92 10.83
CA SER A 88 -15.17 13.59 10.83
C SER A 88 -15.13 12.99 9.43
N ALA A 89 -14.03 12.31 9.11
CA ALA A 89 -13.92 11.46 7.94
C ALA A 89 -14.38 10.02 8.19
N ALA A 90 -14.85 9.68 9.39
CA ALA A 90 -15.32 8.34 9.72
C ALA A 90 -16.55 7.93 8.88
N ASP A 91 -16.61 6.64 8.56
CA ASP A 91 -17.65 6.01 7.78
C ASP A 91 -19.05 6.08 8.46
N GLY A 92 -20.10 6.00 7.67
CA GLY A 92 -21.47 5.88 8.11
C GLY A 92 -22.19 7.21 8.37
N ARG A 93 -22.32 7.64 9.61
CA ARG A 93 -22.97 8.92 9.96
C ARG A 93 -22.05 10.12 9.81
N PHE A 94 -20.75 9.91 9.74
CA PHE A 94 -19.68 10.89 9.98
C PHE A 94 -18.79 11.16 8.78
N GLU A 95 -19.17 10.73 7.58
CA GLU A 95 -18.45 11.11 6.36
C GLU A 95 -18.78 12.55 5.99
N GLU A 96 -18.08 13.49 6.60
CA GLU A 96 -18.37 14.91 6.47
C GLU A 96 -17.42 15.62 5.51
N PHE A 97 -16.35 14.94 5.10
CA PHE A 97 -15.45 15.43 4.08
C PHE A 97 -15.78 14.83 2.71
N ASP A 98 -15.75 15.67 1.71
CA ASP A 98 -15.80 15.27 0.31
C ASP A 98 -14.62 15.86 -0.46
N ALA A 99 -14.22 15.20 -1.54
CA ALA A 99 -13.15 15.64 -2.40
C ALA A 99 -13.45 17.02 -3.00
N VAL A 100 -12.45 17.88 -3.08
CA VAL A 100 -12.59 19.19 -3.72
C VAL A 100 -12.53 19.01 -5.22
N GLY A 101 -13.67 19.29 -5.90
CA GLY A 101 -13.76 19.26 -7.36
C GLY A 101 -12.96 20.39 -8.00
N GLY A 102 -12.46 20.13 -9.21
CA GLY A 102 -11.67 21.12 -9.97
C GLY A 102 -10.17 21.05 -9.72
N TYR A 103 -9.72 20.37 -8.68
CA TYR A 103 -8.32 20.13 -8.42
C TYR A 103 -7.64 19.40 -9.60
N ASN A 104 -8.32 18.42 -10.18
CA ASN A 104 -7.89 17.65 -11.36
C ASN A 104 -8.79 17.89 -12.59
N ALA A 105 -9.02 19.14 -12.99
CA ALA A 105 -9.85 19.48 -14.16
C ALA A 105 -11.23 18.79 -14.19
N GLY A 106 -11.88 18.68 -13.05
CA GLY A 106 -13.18 18.03 -12.90
C GLY A 106 -13.12 16.57 -12.48
N LYS A 107 -11.91 16.05 -12.19
CA LYS A 107 -11.69 14.79 -11.50
C LYS A 107 -11.09 15.09 -10.13
N ALA A 108 -11.61 14.47 -9.10
CA ALA A 108 -11.12 14.60 -7.73
C ALA A 108 -10.15 13.45 -7.39
N GLU A 109 -9.21 13.16 -8.29
CA GLU A 109 -8.25 12.07 -8.13
C GLU A 109 -7.14 12.42 -7.14
N ILE A 110 -6.50 11.40 -6.59
CA ILE A 110 -5.28 11.54 -5.80
C ILE A 110 -4.11 11.58 -6.78
N ALA A 111 -3.34 12.68 -6.78
CA ALA A 111 -2.12 12.75 -7.58
C ALA A 111 -1.04 11.86 -6.94
N MET A 112 -0.47 10.94 -7.71
CA MET A 112 0.63 10.08 -7.31
C MET A 112 1.89 10.45 -8.08
N SER A 113 3.03 10.62 -7.41
CA SER A 113 4.28 11.08 -8.02
C SER A 113 4.81 10.13 -9.11
N ASP A 114 4.59 8.84 -8.90
CA ASP A 114 4.98 7.75 -9.81
C ASP A 114 3.95 7.44 -10.92
N LYS A 115 2.78 8.13 -10.92
CA LYS A 115 1.69 7.97 -11.88
C LYS A 115 1.28 9.30 -12.50
N PRO A 116 2.02 9.82 -13.50
CA PRO A 116 1.75 11.14 -14.09
C PRO A 116 0.36 11.30 -14.72
N ASP A 117 -0.33 10.23 -15.05
CA ASP A 117 -1.70 10.22 -15.56
C ASP A 117 -2.75 10.59 -14.47
N THR A 118 -2.37 10.54 -13.20
CA THR A 118 -3.18 11.02 -12.06
C THR A 118 -2.99 12.50 -11.77
N TRP A 119 -2.04 13.17 -12.42
CA TRP A 119 -1.74 14.57 -12.15
C TRP A 119 -2.78 15.51 -12.75
N PRO A 120 -3.03 16.67 -12.10
CA PRO A 120 -3.82 17.72 -12.71
C PRO A 120 -3.15 18.26 -13.99
N PRO A 121 -3.90 18.90 -14.90
CA PRO A 121 -3.35 19.43 -16.16
C PRO A 121 -2.16 20.36 -16.00
N GLN A 122 -2.01 21.00 -14.84
CA GLN A 122 -0.91 21.90 -14.51
C GLN A 122 0.38 21.16 -14.08
N GLY A 123 0.39 19.83 -14.14
CA GLY A 123 1.46 18.97 -13.69
C GLY A 123 1.40 18.68 -12.19
N TRP A 124 2.48 18.17 -11.62
CA TRP A 124 2.57 17.84 -10.21
C TRP A 124 2.15 19.03 -9.32
N PRO A 125 1.22 18.84 -8.37
CA PRO A 125 0.58 19.95 -7.66
C PRO A 125 1.48 20.58 -6.59
N VAL A 126 2.37 19.83 -5.99
CA VAL A 126 3.27 20.32 -4.93
C VAL A 126 4.48 20.98 -5.58
N LYS A 127 4.67 22.28 -5.35
CA LYS A 127 5.71 23.10 -5.99
C LYS A 127 6.41 23.98 -4.97
N ASP A 128 7.68 24.24 -5.24
CA ASP A 128 8.45 25.24 -4.48
C ASP A 128 8.04 26.69 -4.84
N GLU A 129 8.65 27.65 -4.18
CA GLU A 129 8.43 29.10 -4.40
C GLU A 129 8.72 29.55 -5.85
N ASN A 130 9.51 28.78 -6.60
CA ASN A 130 9.85 29.04 -8.00
C ASN A 130 8.92 28.30 -8.97
N GLY A 131 7.92 27.57 -8.47
CA GLY A 131 6.98 26.76 -9.25
C GLY A 131 7.56 25.44 -9.75
N LYS A 132 8.71 24.98 -9.25
CA LYS A 132 9.31 23.70 -9.58
C LYS A 132 8.64 22.59 -8.78
N PRO A 133 8.29 21.44 -9.40
CA PRO A 133 7.78 20.29 -8.68
C PRO A 133 8.70 19.84 -7.53
N VAL A 134 8.10 19.54 -6.37
CA VAL A 134 8.79 19.03 -5.20
C VAL A 134 8.32 17.60 -4.94
N PHE A 135 9.25 16.69 -4.82
CA PHE A 135 9.05 15.31 -4.39
C PHE A 135 9.88 15.07 -3.14
N VAL A 136 9.27 14.46 -2.12
CA VAL A 136 9.92 14.22 -0.82
C VAL A 136 10.39 12.78 -0.72
N SER A 137 9.64 11.84 -1.31
CA SER A 137 9.85 10.41 -1.18
C SER A 137 9.91 9.70 -2.54
N GLN A 138 10.00 8.39 -2.53
CA GLN A 138 9.92 7.58 -3.75
C GLN A 138 8.50 7.53 -4.30
N GLN A 139 7.49 7.61 -3.43
CA GLN A 139 6.11 7.67 -3.83
C GLN A 139 5.38 8.69 -2.96
N ASP A 140 5.14 9.86 -3.53
CA ASP A 140 4.37 10.92 -2.91
C ASP A 140 2.94 10.87 -3.43
N SER A 141 1.96 11.18 -2.57
CA SER A 141 0.61 11.47 -3.00
C SER A 141 0.12 12.81 -2.47
N TYR A 142 -0.83 13.41 -3.18
CA TYR A 142 -1.46 14.66 -2.78
C TYR A 142 -2.93 14.69 -3.19
N CYS A 143 -3.79 15.13 -2.27
CA CYS A 143 -5.18 15.44 -2.54
C CYS A 143 -5.69 16.55 -1.63
N VAL A 144 -6.87 17.06 -1.95
CA VAL A 144 -7.56 18.09 -1.17
C VAL A 144 -9.00 17.66 -0.94
N TYR A 145 -9.51 17.86 0.26
CA TYR A 145 -10.91 17.64 0.60
C TYR A 145 -11.42 18.68 1.59
N SER A 146 -12.73 18.82 1.69
CA SER A 146 -13.36 19.85 2.52
C SER A 146 -14.74 19.39 3.00
N ASP A 147 -15.17 19.84 4.17
CA ASP A 147 -16.53 19.67 4.64
C ASP A 147 -17.50 20.61 3.96
N SER A 148 -17.05 21.72 3.39
CA SER A 148 -17.88 22.76 2.75
C SER A 148 -18.65 22.25 1.53
N THR A 149 -18.23 21.14 0.93
CA THR A 149 -18.85 20.54 -0.26
C THR A 149 -19.73 19.33 0.09
N ASN A 150 -19.82 18.95 1.34
CA ASN A 150 -20.54 17.77 1.77
C ASN A 150 -22.02 17.80 1.35
N TRP A 151 -22.42 16.82 0.53
CA TRP A 151 -23.78 16.75 -0.04
C TRP A 151 -24.88 16.49 0.98
N ARG A 152 -24.60 15.88 2.12
CA ARG A 152 -25.57 15.58 3.19
C ARG A 152 -26.10 16.86 3.82
N TYR A 153 -25.20 17.79 4.16
CA TYR A 153 -25.57 19.05 4.77
C TYR A 153 -26.30 19.97 3.80
N TYR A 154 -25.92 19.97 2.52
CA TYR A 154 -26.57 20.79 1.51
C TYR A 154 -28.01 20.38 1.22
N ASN A 155 -28.37 19.11 1.39
CA ASN A 155 -29.71 18.60 1.10
C ASN A 155 -30.66 18.66 2.31
N ASN A 156 -30.13 18.85 3.54
CA ASN A 156 -30.89 18.76 4.79
C ASN A 156 -31.04 20.08 5.55
N ASP A 157 -30.64 21.22 4.97
CA ASP A 157 -30.60 22.55 5.62
C ASP A 157 -29.70 22.62 6.88
N GLU A 158 -28.73 21.72 7.03
CA GLU A 158 -27.81 21.63 8.17
C GLU A 158 -26.48 22.38 7.90
N GLN A 159 -26.49 23.40 7.03
CA GLN A 159 -25.30 24.18 6.66
C GLN A 159 -24.64 24.91 7.83
N GLU A 160 -25.37 25.11 8.93
CA GLU A 160 -24.83 25.74 10.14
C GLU A 160 -23.78 24.88 10.85
N MET A 161 -23.74 23.57 10.55
CA MET A 161 -22.81 22.62 11.14
C MET A 161 -21.48 22.53 10.36
N LEU A 162 -21.36 23.14 9.19
CA LEU A 162 -20.14 23.13 8.42
C LEU A 162 -19.08 24.06 9.05
N LEU A 163 -17.89 23.55 9.24
CA LEU A 163 -16.73 24.33 9.70
C LEU A 163 -16.03 25.04 8.55
N ASN A 164 -16.27 24.63 7.33
CA ASN A 164 -15.55 25.08 6.13
C ASN A 164 -14.03 24.90 6.28
N MET A 165 -13.64 23.72 6.72
CA MET A 165 -12.25 23.30 6.74
C MET A 165 -11.85 22.73 5.40
N ARG A 166 -10.67 23.09 4.94
CA ARG A 166 -10.04 22.48 3.77
C ARG A 166 -8.77 21.78 4.21
N VAL A 167 -8.64 20.50 3.88
CA VAL A 167 -7.49 19.70 4.24
C VAL A 167 -6.66 19.41 3.00
N HIS A 168 -5.40 19.80 3.03
CA HIS A 168 -4.37 19.41 2.06
C HIS A 168 -3.62 18.23 2.64
N GLN A 169 -3.81 17.07 2.02
CA GLN A 169 -3.20 15.81 2.47
C GLN A 169 -2.04 15.44 1.57
N HIS A 170 -0.89 15.20 2.19
CA HIS A 170 0.30 14.63 1.55
C HIS A 170 0.64 13.32 2.23
N ILE A 171 1.03 12.32 1.47
CA ILE A 171 1.57 11.08 2.01
C ILE A 171 2.89 10.78 1.31
N TRP A 172 3.88 10.34 2.08
CA TRP A 172 5.22 10.02 1.63
C TRP A 172 5.61 8.62 2.04
N SER A 173 6.17 7.86 1.12
CA SER A 173 6.64 6.50 1.37
C SER A 173 7.92 6.17 0.62
N TRP A 174 8.73 5.31 1.23
CA TRP A 174 10.05 4.92 0.73
C TRP A 174 10.17 3.40 0.68
N GLY A 175 10.90 2.88 -0.31
CA GLY A 175 11.23 1.46 -0.44
C GLY A 175 12.65 1.12 0.00
N VAL A 176 13.35 2.04 0.65
CA VAL A 176 14.70 1.77 1.18
C VAL A 176 14.61 1.13 2.56
N PRO A 177 15.53 0.21 2.93
CA PRO A 177 15.43 -0.61 4.15
C PRO A 177 15.25 0.16 5.46
N ASP A 178 15.71 1.41 5.54
CA ASP A 178 15.55 2.26 6.73
C ASP A 178 14.22 2.98 6.81
N ALA A 179 13.43 2.95 5.75
CA ALA A 179 12.19 3.70 5.63
C ALA A 179 11.07 2.89 4.96
N ASP A 180 11.19 1.57 4.88
CA ASP A 180 10.26 0.69 4.20
C ASP A 180 9.11 0.16 5.10
N LYS A 181 9.13 0.52 6.41
CA LYS A 181 8.14 0.09 7.42
C LYS A 181 7.22 1.20 7.91
N PHE A 182 7.22 2.37 7.27
CA PHE A 182 6.36 3.47 7.65
C PHE A 182 5.94 4.32 6.47
N VAL A 183 4.87 5.07 6.66
CA VAL A 183 4.45 6.17 5.80
C VAL A 183 4.30 7.44 6.61
N ILE A 184 4.60 8.58 6.01
CA ILE A 184 4.40 9.90 6.62
C ILE A 184 3.17 10.54 6.02
N LEU A 185 2.26 11.00 6.90
CA LEU A 185 1.07 11.73 6.55
C LEU A 185 1.25 13.18 7.03
N LYS A 186 1.18 14.10 6.09
CA LYS A 186 1.18 15.53 6.39
C LYS A 186 -0.18 16.10 6.06
N PHE A 187 -0.79 16.76 7.03
CA PHE A 187 -2.05 17.47 6.88
C PHE A 187 -1.83 18.97 7.10
N GLU A 188 -2.28 19.78 6.14
CA GLU A 188 -2.40 21.22 6.30
C GLU A 188 -3.89 21.55 6.34
N ILE A 189 -4.40 21.85 7.54
CA ILE A 189 -5.81 22.13 7.82
C ILE A 189 -6.03 23.62 7.70
N GLU A 190 -6.63 24.06 6.60
CA GLU A 190 -6.93 25.45 6.29
C GLU A 190 -8.32 25.83 6.81
N ASN A 191 -8.40 26.90 7.59
CA ASN A 191 -9.67 27.55 7.88
C ASN A 191 -10.12 28.35 6.66
N ALA A 192 -10.93 27.75 5.80
CA ALA A 192 -11.49 28.41 4.61
C ALA A 192 -12.76 29.22 4.91
N SER A 193 -13.17 29.33 6.19
CA SER A 193 -14.30 30.15 6.61
C SER A 193 -13.88 31.62 6.80
N ASP A 194 -14.85 32.47 7.05
CA ASP A 194 -14.67 33.89 7.42
C ASP A 194 -14.59 34.13 8.94
N LYS A 195 -14.58 33.06 9.76
CA LYS A 195 -14.58 33.11 11.23
C LYS A 195 -13.29 32.52 11.80
N PRO A 196 -12.72 33.12 12.86
CA PRO A 196 -11.65 32.46 13.61
C PRO A 196 -12.22 31.28 14.40
N TYR A 197 -11.47 30.19 14.47
CA TYR A 197 -11.75 29.08 15.36
C TYR A 197 -10.73 29.08 16.50
N GLN A 198 -11.23 28.89 17.70
CA GLN A 198 -10.45 28.78 18.93
C GLN A 198 -10.71 27.45 19.60
N ASP A 199 -9.76 27.03 20.42
CA ASP A 199 -9.84 25.76 21.13
C ASP A 199 -10.11 24.56 20.20
N MET A 200 -9.47 24.55 19.02
CA MET A 200 -9.56 23.45 18.09
C MET A 200 -8.77 22.24 18.56
N TYR A 201 -9.28 21.06 18.23
CA TYR A 201 -8.60 19.80 18.42
C TYR A 201 -8.55 19.02 17.11
N PHE A 202 -7.43 18.34 16.91
CA PHE A 202 -7.22 17.35 15.88
C PHE A 202 -7.24 15.96 16.51
N ASN A 203 -7.88 15.00 15.88
CA ASN A 203 -7.83 13.60 16.26
C ASN A 203 -7.51 12.74 15.04
N PHE A 204 -6.56 11.84 15.21
CA PHE A 204 -6.32 10.75 14.29
C PHE A 204 -6.93 9.48 14.87
N TYR A 205 -8.19 9.25 14.54
CA TYR A 205 -8.93 8.07 14.96
C TYR A 205 -8.30 6.81 14.38
N SER A 206 -7.99 5.83 15.21
CA SER A 206 -7.32 4.60 14.81
C SER A 206 -7.99 3.38 15.43
N ASP A 207 -8.35 2.44 14.58
CA ASP A 207 -8.99 1.18 14.87
C ASP A 207 -8.17 0.12 14.09
N LEU A 208 -7.23 -0.49 14.79
CA LEU A 208 -6.28 -1.44 14.21
C LEU A 208 -6.55 -2.81 14.80
N ASP A 209 -6.77 -3.78 13.94
CA ASP A 209 -7.02 -5.19 14.27
C ASP A 209 -5.72 -5.98 14.00
N ILE A 210 -4.91 -6.17 15.02
CA ILE A 210 -3.65 -6.92 14.92
C ILE A 210 -4.00 -8.43 14.92
N GLY A 211 -3.52 -9.14 13.91
CA GLY A 211 -3.90 -10.55 13.76
C GLY A 211 -5.01 -10.77 12.73
N GLY A 212 -5.79 -9.73 12.41
CA GLY A 212 -6.85 -9.79 11.41
C GLY A 212 -8.20 -9.30 11.90
N ASN A 213 -9.12 -9.10 10.96
CA ASN A 213 -10.45 -8.54 11.23
C ASN A 213 -11.61 -9.51 10.89
N GLY A 214 -11.30 -10.78 10.71
CA GLY A 214 -12.27 -11.82 10.40
C GLY A 214 -13.23 -12.12 11.55
N ASN A 215 -14.48 -12.46 11.18
CA ASN A 215 -15.50 -12.79 12.18
C ASN A 215 -15.40 -14.22 12.72
N ALA A 216 -14.59 -15.09 12.11
CA ALA A 216 -14.55 -16.51 12.45
C ALA A 216 -13.86 -16.76 13.80
N ASP A 217 -12.71 -16.12 13.99
CA ASP A 217 -11.83 -16.37 15.12
C ASP A 217 -11.75 -15.16 16.06
N ARG A 218 -12.26 -13.99 15.64
CA ARG A 218 -12.36 -12.73 16.40
C ARG A 218 -11.02 -12.16 16.86
N GLU A 219 -9.99 -12.28 16.03
CA GLU A 219 -8.66 -11.70 16.27
C GLU A 219 -8.71 -10.20 16.65
N TRP A 220 -9.65 -9.45 16.04
CA TRP A 220 -9.92 -8.05 16.36
C TRP A 220 -10.37 -7.79 17.81
N ALA A 221 -10.61 -8.81 18.63
CA ALA A 221 -11.16 -8.69 19.97
C ALA A 221 -10.17 -9.06 21.09
N ASP A 222 -8.90 -9.21 20.76
CA ASP A 222 -7.83 -9.51 21.72
C ASP A 222 -6.61 -8.59 21.59
N ASP A 223 -6.81 -7.44 20.96
CA ASP A 223 -5.79 -6.41 20.86
C ASP A 223 -5.48 -5.72 22.18
N CYS A 224 -4.25 -5.24 22.27
CA CYS A 224 -3.77 -4.35 23.32
C CYS A 224 -3.27 -3.05 22.70
N ILE A 225 -3.35 -1.98 23.52
CA ILE A 225 -2.85 -0.66 23.12
C ILE A 225 -1.91 -0.11 24.18
N ASP A 226 -0.85 0.58 23.76
CA ASP A 226 0.09 1.22 24.67
C ASP A 226 0.56 2.57 24.12
N PHE A 227 1.08 3.44 25.02
CA PHE A 227 1.55 4.76 24.70
C PHE A 227 2.98 4.99 25.15
N ASP A 228 3.88 5.17 24.18
CA ASP A 228 5.24 5.64 24.44
C ASP A 228 5.28 7.17 24.38
N LYS A 229 5.23 7.78 25.57
CA LYS A 229 5.20 9.23 25.74
C LYS A 229 6.47 9.93 25.24
N ASP A 230 7.62 9.27 25.36
CA ASP A 230 8.91 9.90 24.98
C ASP A 230 9.04 10.00 23.46
N ARG A 231 8.22 9.23 22.72
CA ARG A 231 8.20 9.17 21.26
C ARG A 231 6.95 9.76 20.63
N ASP A 232 5.96 10.18 21.43
CA ASP A 232 4.62 10.52 20.95
C ASP A 232 4.01 9.40 20.07
N LEU A 233 4.16 8.14 20.52
CA LEU A 233 3.79 6.93 19.79
C LEU A 233 2.70 6.16 20.53
N ILE A 234 1.57 5.95 19.88
CA ILE A 234 0.55 4.97 20.28
C ILE A 234 0.67 3.76 19.38
N TYR A 235 0.66 2.56 19.96
CA TYR A 235 0.79 1.32 19.20
C TYR A 235 -0.12 0.22 19.72
N PHE A 236 -0.51 -0.65 18.79
CA PHE A 236 -1.39 -1.79 18.98
C PHE A 236 -0.58 -3.07 18.81
N TYR A 237 -0.92 -4.08 19.57
CA TYR A 237 -0.28 -5.39 19.49
C TYR A 237 -1.25 -6.47 19.99
N ASP A 238 -1.08 -7.68 19.49
CA ASP A 238 -1.85 -8.86 19.83
C ASP A 238 -1.57 -9.33 21.27
N ALA A 239 -2.60 -9.74 22.00
CA ALA A 239 -2.47 -10.07 23.42
C ALA A 239 -1.87 -11.43 23.68
N ASP A 240 -2.16 -12.42 22.86
CA ASP A 240 -1.70 -13.80 23.04
C ASP A 240 -0.51 -14.17 22.14
N ASN A 241 -0.12 -13.26 21.24
CA ASN A 241 0.95 -13.38 20.25
C ASN A 241 0.73 -14.52 19.24
N TYR A 242 -0.50 -14.75 18.83
CA TYR A 242 -0.83 -15.72 17.81
C TYR A 242 -2.08 -15.33 17.03
N SER A 243 -2.04 -15.34 15.72
CA SER A 243 -3.20 -15.13 14.87
C SER A 243 -3.63 -16.41 14.17
N ASP A 244 -4.84 -16.85 14.44
CA ASP A 244 -5.49 -17.93 13.71
C ASP A 244 -5.85 -17.52 12.28
N GLU A 245 -6.24 -16.25 12.05
CA GLU A 245 -6.61 -15.72 10.73
C GLU A 245 -5.40 -15.65 9.80
N TRP A 246 -4.29 -15.10 10.28
CA TRP A 246 -3.06 -15.02 9.47
C TRP A 246 -2.26 -16.32 9.50
N GLY A 247 -2.54 -17.20 10.47
CA GLY A 247 -1.85 -18.48 10.65
C GLY A 247 -0.39 -18.31 11.06
N ILE A 248 -0.06 -17.27 11.83
CA ILE A 248 1.30 -16.94 12.26
C ILE A 248 1.37 -16.74 13.78
N ALA A 249 2.52 -17.06 14.36
CA ALA A 249 2.91 -16.61 15.68
C ALA A 249 3.52 -15.20 15.59
N ASP A 250 3.38 -14.45 16.67
CA ASP A 250 3.92 -13.10 16.81
C ASP A 250 3.44 -12.14 15.69
N PRO A 251 2.13 -11.84 15.58
CA PRO A 251 1.61 -10.83 14.66
C PRO A 251 2.35 -9.49 14.84
N PHE A 252 2.58 -8.81 13.73
CA PHE A 252 3.34 -7.56 13.76
C PHE A 252 2.58 -6.44 14.48
N PRO A 253 3.21 -5.66 15.39
CA PRO A 253 2.60 -4.49 15.99
C PRO A 253 2.56 -3.33 14.99
N ALA A 254 1.56 -2.45 15.14
CA ALA A 254 1.38 -1.25 14.33
C ALA A 254 1.10 -0.03 15.20
N GLY A 255 1.46 1.16 14.72
CA GLY A 255 1.29 2.37 15.54
C GLY A 255 1.15 3.66 14.74
N VAL A 256 0.86 4.71 15.50
CA VAL A 256 0.76 6.10 15.05
C VAL A 256 1.65 6.98 15.91
N MET A 257 2.53 7.75 15.28
CA MET A 257 3.47 8.64 15.94
C MET A 257 3.27 10.08 15.46
N PHE A 258 3.20 11.03 16.39
CA PHE A 258 3.13 12.46 16.06
C PHE A 258 4.55 13.04 15.96
N LEU A 259 4.85 13.69 14.83
CA LEU A 259 6.14 14.30 14.55
C LEU A 259 6.09 15.81 14.68
N LYS A 260 4.98 16.42 14.23
CA LYS A 260 4.73 17.85 14.30
C LYS A 260 3.27 18.15 14.57
N THR A 261 3.05 19.12 15.44
CA THR A 261 1.74 19.70 15.74
C THR A 261 1.83 21.21 15.74
N PRO A 262 0.72 21.97 15.64
CA PRO A 262 0.76 23.43 15.52
C PRO A 262 1.54 24.15 16.62
N ASN A 263 1.55 23.59 17.83
CA ASN A 263 2.22 24.18 19.00
C ASN A 263 3.42 23.35 19.48
N ASP A 264 3.90 22.40 18.68
CA ASP A 264 4.98 21.46 18.99
C ASP A 264 4.76 20.71 20.33
N GLN A 265 3.49 20.40 20.64
CA GLN A 265 3.09 19.73 21.89
C GLN A 265 2.97 18.21 21.76
N GLY A 266 3.04 17.69 20.53
CA GLY A 266 2.84 16.28 20.27
C GLY A 266 1.41 15.81 20.57
N ILE A 267 1.25 14.59 21.07
CA ILE A 267 -0.02 14.05 21.54
C ILE A 267 -0.35 14.72 22.88
N THR A 268 -1.42 15.52 22.92
CA THR A 268 -1.86 16.18 24.15
C THR A 268 -2.87 15.37 24.94
N ASP A 269 -3.65 14.58 24.25
CA ASP A 269 -4.72 13.75 24.82
C ASP A 269 -4.85 12.47 24.01
N TRP A 270 -5.11 11.36 24.67
CA TRP A 270 -5.46 10.13 24.01
C TRP A 270 -6.44 9.30 24.85
N HIS A 271 -7.28 8.53 24.17
CA HIS A 271 -8.28 7.67 24.80
C HIS A 271 -8.42 6.41 23.96
N TRP A 272 -8.84 5.35 24.61
CA TRP A 272 -9.21 4.13 23.92
C TRP A 272 -10.59 3.67 24.38
N ILE A 273 -11.27 2.98 23.49
CA ILE A 273 -12.60 2.44 23.68
C ILE A 273 -12.53 0.96 23.37
N ASP A 274 -13.04 0.12 24.27
CA ASP A 274 -13.28 -1.29 23.97
C ASP A 274 -14.69 -1.44 23.39
N VAL A 275 -14.80 -1.69 22.08
CA VAL A 275 -16.09 -1.80 21.39
C VAL A 275 -16.75 -3.16 21.59
N THR A 276 -16.10 -4.15 22.22
CA THR A 276 -16.74 -5.44 22.54
C THR A 276 -17.80 -5.32 23.62
N VAL A 277 -17.72 -4.28 24.46
CA VAL A 277 -18.53 -4.18 25.69
C VAL A 277 -19.92 -3.61 25.44
N ASP A 278 -20.11 -2.70 24.47
CA ASP A 278 -21.47 -2.26 24.04
C ASP A 278 -21.50 -1.40 22.76
N GLU A 279 -21.91 -1.95 21.65
CA GLU A 279 -22.23 -1.20 20.41
C GLU A 279 -23.34 -0.14 20.61
N VAL A 280 -24.17 -0.26 21.63
CA VAL A 280 -25.35 0.56 21.83
C VAL A 280 -25.01 1.92 22.42
N ALA A 281 -24.04 2.01 23.32
CA ALA A 281 -23.63 3.28 23.92
C ALA A 281 -22.92 4.20 22.93
N VAL A 282 -22.15 3.60 22.02
CA VAL A 282 -21.42 4.31 20.97
C VAL A 282 -22.36 4.82 19.86
N ASN A 283 -23.49 4.14 19.60
CA ASN A 283 -24.40 4.46 18.49
C ASN A 283 -25.51 5.49 18.80
N ASN A 284 -25.73 5.87 20.07
CA ASN A 284 -26.85 6.73 20.47
C ASN A 284 -26.46 8.13 20.95
N ALA A 285 -25.20 8.46 21.01
CA ALA A 285 -24.76 9.76 21.47
C ALA A 285 -24.95 10.84 20.39
N VAL A 286 -25.15 12.06 20.84
CA VAL A 286 -24.97 13.27 20.03
C VAL A 286 -23.47 13.43 19.84
N TRP A 287 -22.96 12.78 18.82
CA TRP A 287 -21.57 12.41 18.62
C TRP A 287 -20.58 13.58 18.63
N ASP A 288 -20.93 14.72 18.04
CA ASP A 288 -20.02 15.86 17.93
C ASP A 288 -19.59 16.38 19.30
N SER A 289 -20.56 16.54 20.21
CA SER A 289 -20.25 16.98 21.57
C SER A 289 -19.40 15.95 22.32
N VAL A 290 -19.74 14.66 22.20
CA VAL A 290 -18.99 13.58 22.86
C VAL A 290 -17.58 13.49 22.30
N SER A 291 -17.44 13.50 20.97
CA SER A 291 -16.13 13.44 20.31
C SER A 291 -15.25 14.62 20.69
N TYR A 292 -15.80 15.83 20.74
CA TYR A 292 -15.04 17.01 21.18
C TYR A 292 -14.59 16.91 22.64
N PHE A 293 -15.45 16.41 23.55
CA PHE A 293 -15.07 16.18 24.95
C PHE A 293 -14.02 15.09 25.12
N LEU A 294 -14.10 14.02 24.28
CA LEU A 294 -13.05 13.01 24.22
C LEU A 294 -11.72 13.61 23.76
N MET A 295 -11.73 14.40 22.69
CA MET A 295 -10.52 15.01 22.15
C MET A 295 -9.76 15.87 23.16
N ARG A 296 -10.45 16.42 24.15
CA ARG A 296 -9.88 17.31 25.18
C ARG A 296 -9.79 16.70 26.57
N SER A 297 -9.99 15.41 26.73
CA SER A 297 -9.99 14.72 28.03
C SER A 297 -10.94 15.35 29.08
N ASP A 298 -12.09 15.90 28.64
CA ASP A 298 -13.02 16.56 29.55
C ASP A 298 -13.99 15.57 30.19
N THR A 299 -13.58 15.02 31.31
CA THR A 299 -14.39 14.06 32.07
C THR A 299 -15.67 14.64 32.66
N SER A 300 -15.81 15.98 32.73
CA SER A 300 -16.99 16.62 33.32
C SER A 300 -18.28 16.34 32.55
N PHE A 301 -18.18 16.19 31.22
CA PHE A 301 -19.30 15.81 30.38
C PHE A 301 -19.83 14.42 30.79
N PHE A 302 -18.97 13.47 30.95
CA PHE A 302 -19.31 12.08 31.28
C PHE A 302 -19.90 11.95 32.68
N HIS A 303 -19.38 12.69 33.66
CA HIS A 303 -19.93 12.72 35.01
C HIS A 303 -21.34 13.26 35.09
N ASN A 304 -21.74 14.14 34.16
CA ASN A 304 -23.06 14.74 34.14
C ASN A 304 -24.06 13.98 33.27
N ASN A 305 -23.63 12.98 32.51
CA ASN A 305 -24.46 12.15 31.66
C ASN A 305 -24.38 10.68 32.11
N PRO A 306 -25.34 10.21 32.92
CA PRO A 306 -25.29 8.85 33.49
C PRO A 306 -25.43 7.73 32.44
N ASP A 307 -25.80 8.07 31.21
CA ASP A 307 -25.86 7.13 30.11
C ASP A 307 -24.47 6.84 29.51
N PHE A 308 -23.44 7.62 29.88
CA PHE A 308 -22.05 7.42 29.49
C PHE A 308 -21.24 6.99 30.72
N LYS A 309 -20.82 5.75 30.74
CA LYS A 309 -19.99 5.20 31.79
C LYS A 309 -18.53 5.22 31.36
N VAL A 310 -17.82 6.31 31.70
CA VAL A 310 -16.40 6.49 31.35
C VAL A 310 -15.54 5.27 31.73
N ASN A 311 -15.79 4.65 32.86
CA ASN A 311 -14.96 3.54 33.36
C ASN A 311 -15.31 2.16 32.77
N ASP A 312 -16.41 2.04 32.03
CA ASP A 312 -16.83 0.76 31.44
C ASP A 312 -16.57 0.72 29.92
N TYR A 313 -16.43 1.89 29.24
CA TYR A 313 -16.33 2.00 27.78
C TYR A 313 -15.23 2.96 27.31
N PHE A 314 -14.93 4.01 28.08
CA PHE A 314 -13.96 5.02 27.74
C PHE A 314 -12.82 5.00 28.75
N HIS A 315 -11.66 4.59 28.31
CA HIS A 315 -10.47 4.59 29.13
C HIS A 315 -9.66 5.84 28.78
N LEU A 316 -9.53 6.72 29.79
CA LEU A 316 -8.73 7.93 29.65
C LEU A 316 -7.25 7.54 29.65
N GLY A 317 -6.58 7.86 28.57
CA GLY A 317 -5.13 7.82 28.51
C GLY A 317 -4.48 8.93 29.31
N ASP A 318 -3.17 8.93 29.35
CA ASP A 318 -2.40 10.01 29.93
C ASP A 318 -2.72 11.34 29.26
N ASN A 319 -2.87 12.38 30.05
CA ASN A 319 -2.97 13.73 29.56
C ASN A 319 -1.66 14.47 29.82
N PRO A 320 -0.76 14.57 28.83
CA PRO A 320 0.52 15.25 28.99
C PRO A 320 0.37 16.74 29.29
N SER A 321 -0.71 17.39 28.82
CA SER A 321 -0.92 18.84 28.94
C SER A 321 -1.19 19.28 30.37
N ASN A 322 -1.82 18.44 31.19
CA ASN A 322 -2.11 18.76 32.59
C ASN A 322 -1.34 17.88 33.61
N GLY A 323 -0.52 16.95 33.13
CA GLY A 323 0.27 16.04 33.93
C GLY A 323 -0.54 14.95 34.64
N THR A 324 -1.81 14.76 34.24
CA THR A 324 -2.62 13.67 34.77
C THR A 324 -2.14 12.38 34.12
N ARG A 325 -1.68 11.45 34.92
CA ARG A 325 -1.35 10.10 34.48
C ARG A 325 -2.54 9.20 34.71
N TYR A 326 -3.07 8.69 33.64
CA TYR A 326 -4.05 7.61 33.64
C TYR A 326 -3.41 6.29 33.17
N ASP A 327 -2.12 6.34 32.85
CA ASP A 327 -1.29 5.20 32.45
C ASP A 327 -0.95 4.31 33.64
N ASP A 328 -1.96 3.74 34.25
CA ASP A 328 -1.67 2.47 34.88
C ASP A 328 -1.53 1.46 33.71
N PRO A 329 -0.31 0.94 33.43
CA PRO A 329 -0.15 -0.09 32.40
C PRO A 329 -1.04 -1.31 32.63
N GLU A 330 -1.57 -1.46 33.85
CA GLU A 330 -2.54 -2.48 34.20
C GLU A 330 -3.96 -2.16 33.70
N THR A 331 -4.30 -0.90 33.42
CA THR A 331 -5.65 -0.51 32.92
C THR A 331 -5.79 -0.62 31.41
N THR A 332 -4.69 -0.53 30.65
CA THR A 332 -4.68 -0.72 29.19
C THR A 332 -4.53 -2.19 28.80
N ARG A 333 -4.33 -3.08 29.77
CA ARG A 333 -4.14 -4.52 29.58
C ARG A 333 -5.29 -5.28 30.20
N ILE A 334 -6.29 -5.59 29.39
CA ILE A 334 -7.43 -6.39 29.84
C ILE A 334 -6.95 -7.80 30.16
N ARG A 335 -7.23 -8.25 31.39
CA ARG A 335 -6.84 -9.56 31.89
C ARG A 335 -8.04 -10.39 32.31
N ASP A 336 -7.94 -11.68 32.10
CA ASP A 336 -8.92 -12.65 32.62
C ASP A 336 -8.82 -12.81 34.15
N GLU A 337 -9.73 -13.59 34.73
CA GLU A 337 -9.76 -13.93 36.16
C GLU A 337 -8.49 -14.67 36.66
N ASN A 338 -7.67 -15.21 35.78
CA ASN A 338 -6.41 -15.89 36.09
C ASN A 338 -5.20 -14.96 35.92
N GLY A 339 -5.41 -13.71 35.45
CA GLY A 339 -4.38 -12.72 35.25
C GLY A 339 -3.68 -12.82 33.86
N ASN A 340 -4.19 -13.65 32.93
CA ASN A 340 -3.68 -13.70 31.57
C ASN A 340 -4.14 -12.46 30.79
N LEU A 341 -3.27 -11.92 29.94
CA LEU A 341 -3.61 -10.85 29.01
C LEU A 341 -4.59 -11.41 27.96
N VAL A 342 -5.71 -10.72 27.77
CA VAL A 342 -6.76 -11.16 26.83
C VAL A 342 -7.16 -10.08 25.84
N GLY A 343 -6.69 -8.83 26.02
CA GLY A 343 -6.98 -7.75 25.10
C GLY A 343 -8.47 -7.43 24.93
N GLY A 344 -8.79 -6.66 23.90
CA GLY A 344 -10.15 -6.27 23.53
C GLY A 344 -10.17 -5.65 22.14
N ALA A 345 -11.36 -5.31 21.61
CA ALA A 345 -11.48 -4.54 20.37
C ALA A 345 -11.19 -3.06 20.65
N MET A 346 -9.95 -2.68 20.47
CA MET A 346 -9.41 -1.40 20.89
C MET A 346 -9.48 -0.35 19.79
N VAL A 347 -10.16 0.76 20.08
CA VAL A 347 -10.20 1.95 19.22
C VAL A 347 -9.55 3.12 19.93
N ALA A 348 -8.63 3.80 19.28
CA ALA A 348 -7.92 4.94 19.84
C ALA A 348 -8.36 6.28 19.25
N TYR A 349 -8.55 7.25 20.14
CA TYR A 349 -8.57 8.68 19.88
C TYR A 349 -7.18 9.24 20.17
N ILE A 350 -6.47 9.71 19.16
CA ILE A 350 -5.09 10.22 19.28
C ILE A 350 -5.13 11.71 18.95
N CYS A 351 -5.06 12.55 19.98
CA CYS A 351 -5.47 13.94 19.88
C CYS A 351 -4.32 14.92 20.09
N ASN A 352 -4.44 16.08 19.45
CA ASN A 352 -3.65 17.26 19.75
C ASN A 352 -4.55 18.50 19.79
N GLY A 353 -4.35 19.33 20.80
CA GLY A 353 -5.03 20.59 21.01
C GLY A 353 -4.80 21.11 22.45
N PRO A 354 -5.36 22.29 22.81
CA PRO A 354 -6.07 23.19 21.89
C PRO A 354 -5.12 24.02 21.03
N PHE A 355 -5.59 24.43 19.85
CA PHE A 355 -4.94 25.40 18.98
C PHE A 355 -5.96 26.32 18.30
N ASP A 356 -5.52 27.49 17.86
CA ASP A 356 -6.37 28.48 17.20
C ASP A 356 -6.00 28.60 15.73
N VAL A 357 -6.99 28.81 14.83
CA VAL A 357 -6.76 29.01 13.41
C VAL A 357 -7.59 30.17 12.89
N GLN A 358 -6.93 31.24 12.40
CA GLN A 358 -7.59 32.39 11.81
C GLN A 358 -8.08 32.09 10.39
N PRO A 359 -9.04 32.86 9.83
CA PRO A 359 -9.44 32.75 8.44
C PRO A 359 -8.24 32.77 7.50
N GLY A 360 -8.12 31.77 6.63
CA GLY A 360 -7.02 31.60 5.68
C GLY A 360 -5.71 31.07 6.26
N GLU A 361 -5.61 30.88 7.57
CA GLU A 361 -4.47 30.19 8.18
C GLU A 361 -4.55 28.66 8.04
N ARG A 362 -3.40 28.03 8.15
CA ARG A 362 -3.25 26.56 8.12
C ARG A 362 -2.60 26.07 9.39
N ALA A 363 -3.19 25.07 10.02
CA ALA A 363 -2.57 24.24 11.04
C ALA A 363 -1.89 23.04 10.37
N GLU A 364 -0.62 22.80 10.68
CA GLU A 364 0.16 21.72 10.08
C GLU A 364 0.35 20.58 11.07
N PHE A 365 0.04 19.36 10.64
CA PHE A 365 0.32 18.12 11.34
C PHE A 365 1.17 17.21 10.48
N ILE A 366 2.20 16.61 11.07
CA ILE A 366 2.98 15.54 10.45
C ILE A 366 2.93 14.35 11.40
N ILE A 367 2.41 13.25 10.92
CA ILE A 367 2.28 12.00 11.67
C ILE A 367 2.88 10.86 10.86
N ALA A 368 3.28 9.79 11.54
CA ALA A 368 3.71 8.56 10.90
C ALA A 368 2.74 7.43 11.24
N SER A 369 2.40 6.61 10.25
CA SER A 369 1.83 5.28 10.46
C SER A 369 2.93 4.26 10.21
N LEU A 370 3.19 3.36 11.16
CA LEU A 370 4.36 2.51 11.18
C LEU A 370 4.04 1.10 11.68
N VAL A 371 4.90 0.16 11.29
CA VAL A 371 4.87 -1.24 11.74
C VAL A 371 6.25 -1.70 12.17
N GLY A 372 6.31 -2.73 12.99
CA GLY A 372 7.56 -3.42 13.36
C GLY A 372 7.41 -4.93 13.21
N ASP A 373 8.51 -5.68 13.08
CA ASP A 373 8.47 -7.14 13.13
C ASP A 373 8.08 -7.66 14.54
N ASN A 374 8.26 -6.81 15.54
CA ASN A 374 7.88 -6.96 16.94
C ASN A 374 7.93 -5.57 17.61
N ILE A 375 7.59 -5.47 18.90
CA ILE A 375 7.56 -4.19 19.63
C ILE A 375 8.94 -3.53 19.69
N ASP A 376 10.03 -4.27 19.91
CA ASP A 376 11.39 -3.71 19.95
C ASP A 376 11.80 -3.12 18.58
N ASP A 377 11.40 -3.78 17.50
CA ASP A 377 11.62 -3.28 16.15
C ASP A 377 10.73 -2.07 15.85
N LEU A 378 9.46 -2.06 16.27
CA LEU A 378 8.58 -0.91 16.16
C LEU A 378 9.18 0.34 16.82
N VAL A 379 9.72 0.19 18.04
CA VAL A 379 10.44 1.25 18.75
C VAL A 379 11.66 1.71 17.95
N THR A 380 12.45 0.78 17.40
CA THR A 380 13.59 1.11 16.54
C THR A 380 13.16 1.88 15.29
N VAL A 381 12.07 1.48 14.65
CA VAL A 381 11.49 2.17 13.49
C VAL A 381 11.06 3.58 13.88
N SER A 382 10.43 3.77 15.05
CA SER A 382 10.01 5.10 15.52
C SER A 382 11.19 6.04 15.78
N ASP A 383 12.29 5.54 16.33
CA ASP A 383 13.53 6.32 16.51
C ASP A 383 14.12 6.75 15.15
N LYS A 384 14.11 5.87 14.15
CA LYS A 384 14.54 6.20 12.78
C LYS A 384 13.63 7.24 12.13
N ILE A 385 12.32 7.14 12.32
CA ILE A 385 11.37 8.14 11.82
C ILE A 385 11.71 9.52 12.39
N ARG A 386 12.00 9.62 13.69
CA ARG A 386 12.39 10.89 14.33
C ARG A 386 13.69 11.41 13.74
N GLU A 387 14.70 10.57 13.55
CA GLU A 387 15.97 10.94 12.89
C GLU A 387 15.72 11.46 11.47
N HIS A 388 14.90 10.78 10.68
CA HIS A 388 14.56 11.22 9.32
C HIS A 388 13.78 12.54 9.31
N TYR A 389 12.85 12.73 10.25
CA TYR A 389 12.13 13.99 10.41
C TYR A 389 13.08 15.15 10.74
N ASP A 390 13.97 14.98 11.70
CA ASP A 390 14.95 15.99 12.11
C ASP A 390 15.92 16.37 10.97
N ASN A 391 16.18 15.44 10.05
CA ASN A 391 16.97 15.66 8.84
C ASN A 391 16.12 16.15 7.64
N GLY A 392 14.84 16.51 7.86
CA GLY A 392 13.94 17.02 6.80
C GLY A 392 13.56 15.97 5.77
N PHE A 393 13.51 14.68 6.17
CA PHE A 393 13.25 13.52 5.30
C PHE A 393 14.20 13.41 4.10
N ASN A 394 15.43 13.90 4.24
CA ASN A 394 16.48 13.74 3.24
C ASN A 394 16.97 12.28 3.23
N ILE A 395 16.08 11.37 2.86
CA ILE A 395 16.39 9.96 2.69
C ILE A 395 16.91 9.76 1.28
N ALA A 396 18.11 9.18 1.18
CA ALA A 396 18.74 8.95 -0.11
C ALA A 396 17.91 7.95 -0.93
N VAL A 397 17.23 8.42 -1.93
CA VAL A 397 16.49 7.60 -2.88
C VAL A 397 17.44 7.15 -3.97
N ILE A 398 17.68 5.84 -4.02
CA ILE A 398 18.40 5.21 -5.12
C ILE A 398 17.37 4.82 -6.18
N PRO A 399 17.47 5.32 -7.42
CA PRO A 399 16.55 4.93 -8.48
C PRO A 399 16.62 3.42 -8.77
N SER A 400 15.46 2.81 -9.01
CA SER A 400 15.40 1.40 -9.39
C SER A 400 15.89 1.21 -10.82
N PRO A 401 16.80 0.24 -11.06
CA PRO A 401 17.27 -0.07 -12.41
C PRO A 401 16.15 -0.76 -13.22
N THR A 402 16.27 -0.73 -14.56
CA THR A 402 15.34 -1.46 -15.42
C THR A 402 15.87 -2.85 -15.73
N LEU A 403 15.14 -3.89 -15.29
CA LEU A 403 15.46 -5.30 -15.52
C LEU A 403 14.74 -5.82 -16.78
N ASN A 404 15.48 -6.52 -17.64
CA ASN A 404 14.92 -7.33 -18.71
C ASN A 404 15.21 -8.81 -18.43
N ALA A 405 14.26 -9.68 -18.81
CA ALA A 405 14.40 -11.10 -18.64
C ALA A 405 13.92 -11.85 -19.87
N SER A 406 14.61 -12.93 -20.22
CA SER A 406 14.22 -13.82 -21.31
C SER A 406 14.37 -15.28 -20.90
N SER A 407 13.40 -16.08 -21.32
CA SER A 407 13.36 -17.52 -21.09
C SER A 407 14.37 -18.25 -21.96
N GLY A 408 14.97 -19.32 -21.44
CA GLY A 408 15.79 -20.29 -22.15
C GLY A 408 15.59 -21.70 -21.61
N ASP A 409 16.19 -22.69 -22.25
CA ASP A 409 16.13 -24.07 -21.80
C ASP A 409 16.98 -24.26 -20.55
N ARG A 410 16.33 -24.47 -19.40
CA ARG A 410 16.93 -24.60 -18.06
C ARG A 410 17.84 -23.43 -17.71
N GLN A 411 17.51 -22.26 -18.20
CA GLN A 411 18.19 -21.02 -17.88
C GLN A 411 17.28 -19.81 -18.09
N ILE A 412 17.54 -18.75 -17.36
CA ILE A 412 16.93 -17.43 -17.56
C ILE A 412 18.06 -16.42 -17.76
N ARG A 413 17.95 -15.64 -18.83
CA ARG A 413 18.88 -14.55 -19.11
C ARG A 413 18.29 -13.25 -18.61
N LEU A 414 19.00 -12.58 -17.75
CA LEU A 414 18.66 -11.30 -17.13
C LEU A 414 19.60 -10.24 -17.64
N SER A 415 19.10 -9.06 -17.99
CA SER A 415 19.94 -7.96 -18.48
C SER A 415 19.39 -6.60 -18.06
N TRP A 416 20.29 -5.63 -17.87
CA TRP A 416 19.95 -4.24 -17.55
C TRP A 416 21.00 -3.29 -18.11
N SER A 417 20.62 -2.01 -18.26
CA SER A 417 21.54 -1.00 -18.77
C SER A 417 22.46 -0.47 -17.67
N ASN A 418 23.55 0.15 -18.07
CA ASN A 418 24.44 0.90 -17.18
C ASN A 418 23.96 2.37 -16.98
N GLN A 419 22.69 2.67 -17.16
CA GLN A 419 22.18 4.03 -17.07
C GLN A 419 22.49 4.68 -15.73
N LEU A 420 22.29 3.94 -14.62
CA LEU A 420 22.57 4.47 -13.28
C LEU A 420 24.06 4.70 -13.03
N ASP A 421 24.95 3.92 -13.67
CA ASP A 421 26.41 4.12 -13.57
C ASP A 421 26.83 5.48 -14.12
N VAL A 422 26.09 5.98 -15.11
CA VAL A 422 26.42 7.19 -15.88
C VAL A 422 25.63 8.41 -15.44
N GLU A 423 24.34 8.23 -15.16
CA GLU A 423 23.38 9.33 -14.97
C GLU A 423 23.05 9.62 -13.51
N TYR A 424 23.26 8.64 -12.61
CA TYR A 424 22.94 8.86 -11.20
C TYR A 424 23.94 9.78 -10.53
N GLU A 425 23.43 10.80 -9.85
CA GLU A 425 24.19 11.67 -8.95
C GLU A 425 23.43 11.75 -7.62
N ASN A 426 24.13 11.44 -6.52
CA ASN A 426 23.52 11.57 -5.20
C ASN A 426 23.32 13.06 -4.86
N PRO A 427 22.07 13.55 -4.77
CA PRO A 427 21.78 14.96 -4.53
C PRO A 427 22.12 15.42 -3.11
N LEU A 428 22.35 14.49 -2.18
CA LEU A 428 22.65 14.78 -0.78
C LEU A 428 24.16 15.07 -0.55
N LEU A 429 25.00 14.82 -1.53
CA LEU A 429 26.43 15.12 -1.43
C LEU A 429 26.68 16.62 -1.68
N PRO A 430 27.63 17.24 -0.98
CA PRO A 430 28.01 18.65 -1.20
C PRO A 430 28.39 18.97 -2.65
N THR A 431 28.91 17.96 -3.36
CA THR A 431 29.09 17.96 -4.81
C THR A 431 28.45 16.70 -5.32
N PRO A 432 27.34 16.78 -6.07
CA PRO A 432 26.67 15.62 -6.60
C PRO A 432 27.64 14.74 -7.40
N THR A 433 27.74 13.49 -7.00
CA THR A 433 28.56 12.47 -7.67
C THR A 433 27.84 11.13 -7.55
N ASN A 434 28.17 10.20 -8.44
CA ASN A 434 27.69 8.83 -8.32
C ASN A 434 28.43 8.13 -7.20
N ASP A 435 27.71 7.68 -6.18
CA ASP A 435 28.23 6.94 -5.03
C ASP A 435 27.63 5.52 -4.92
N LEU A 436 27.01 5.03 -5.99
CA LEU A 436 26.54 3.66 -6.07
C LEU A 436 27.70 2.68 -6.20
N GLU A 437 27.59 1.52 -5.58
CA GLU A 437 28.63 0.49 -5.56
C GLU A 437 28.33 -0.67 -6.52
N GLY A 438 27.05 -0.96 -6.78
CA GLY A 438 26.70 -2.09 -7.62
C GLY A 438 25.20 -2.39 -7.68
N TYR A 439 24.93 -3.62 -8.12
CA TYR A 439 23.58 -4.16 -8.28
C TYR A 439 23.46 -5.48 -7.53
N LYS A 440 22.33 -5.67 -6.86
CA LYS A 440 21.96 -6.95 -6.24
C LYS A 440 20.79 -7.55 -6.98
N LEU A 441 20.93 -8.81 -7.37
CA LEU A 441 19.91 -9.56 -8.07
C LEU A 441 19.32 -10.62 -7.15
N TYR A 442 18.01 -10.58 -7.00
CA TYR A 442 17.26 -11.48 -6.12
C TYR A 442 16.34 -12.37 -6.94
N ARG A 443 16.11 -13.59 -6.42
CA ARG A 443 15.20 -14.59 -7.00
C ARG A 443 14.28 -15.15 -5.92
N THR A 444 13.05 -15.48 -6.29
CA THR A 444 12.14 -16.31 -5.49
C THR A 444 11.22 -17.13 -6.40
N THR A 445 10.64 -18.19 -5.86
CA THR A 445 9.54 -18.97 -6.49
C THR A 445 8.18 -18.59 -5.92
N ASP A 446 8.16 -17.91 -4.77
CA ASP A 446 6.96 -17.40 -4.14
C ASP A 446 7.17 -15.94 -3.74
N PRO A 447 6.65 -15.00 -4.53
CA PRO A 447 6.86 -13.59 -4.29
C PRO A 447 6.07 -13.06 -3.07
N THR A 448 5.11 -13.82 -2.53
CA THR A 448 4.35 -13.45 -1.33
C THR A 448 5.16 -13.65 -0.05
N LEU A 449 6.16 -14.52 -0.09
CA LEU A 449 7.04 -14.76 1.04
C LEU A 449 8.19 -13.75 1.07
N SER A 450 8.61 -13.37 2.27
CA SER A 450 9.78 -12.50 2.50
C SER A 450 11.13 -13.12 2.09
N SER A 451 11.14 -14.34 1.58
CA SER A 451 12.32 -15.14 1.25
C SER A 451 12.84 -14.90 -0.16
N TRP A 452 13.32 -13.68 -0.42
CA TRP A 452 14.08 -13.41 -1.64
C TRP A 452 15.52 -13.84 -1.46
N GLU A 453 16.00 -14.76 -2.28
CA GLU A 453 17.39 -15.21 -2.31
C GLU A 453 18.27 -14.24 -3.11
N LEU A 454 19.34 -13.74 -2.52
CA LEU A 454 20.36 -12.99 -3.26
C LEU A 454 21.17 -13.97 -4.11
N ILE A 455 20.98 -13.93 -5.43
CA ILE A 455 21.67 -14.83 -6.37
C ILE A 455 22.90 -14.19 -7.01
N ALA A 456 23.01 -12.86 -7.03
CA ALA A 456 24.19 -12.17 -7.53
C ALA A 456 24.38 -10.80 -6.86
N ASP A 457 25.64 -10.45 -6.61
CA ASP A 457 26.11 -9.13 -6.20
C ASP A 457 27.12 -8.67 -7.24
N ILE A 458 26.75 -7.68 -8.05
CA ILE A 458 27.47 -7.29 -9.26
C ILE A 458 27.99 -5.86 -9.09
N PRO A 459 29.30 -5.67 -8.89
CA PRO A 459 29.87 -4.35 -8.75
C PRO A 459 29.59 -3.47 -9.98
N MET A 460 29.37 -2.19 -9.75
CA MET A 460 29.21 -1.21 -10.80
C MET A 460 30.50 -1.11 -11.63
N GLN A 461 30.36 -1.17 -12.94
CA GLN A 461 31.50 -1.10 -13.87
C GLN A 461 31.65 0.34 -14.34
N PHE A 462 32.41 1.12 -13.59
CA PHE A 462 32.83 2.42 -14.08
C PHE A 462 33.61 2.28 -15.39
N LYS A 463 33.63 3.34 -16.24
CA LYS A 463 34.36 3.38 -17.48
C LYS A 463 35.71 2.70 -17.31
N ASP A 464 36.00 1.71 -18.15
CA ASP A 464 37.30 1.10 -18.17
C ASP A 464 38.38 2.15 -18.54
N ALA A 465 39.64 1.81 -18.34
CA ALA A 465 40.76 2.71 -18.63
C ALA A 465 40.82 3.12 -20.13
N SER A 466 40.07 2.49 -21.00
CA SER A 466 39.94 2.80 -22.44
C SER A 466 38.78 3.74 -22.75
N GLY A 467 37.89 4.00 -21.76
CA GLY A 467 36.68 4.84 -21.94
C GLY A 467 35.58 4.17 -22.74
N ILE A 468 35.61 2.85 -22.91
CA ILE A 468 34.58 2.07 -23.57
C ILE A 468 33.46 1.83 -22.55
N ASP A 469 32.30 2.42 -22.78
CA ASP A 469 31.11 2.17 -21.95
C ASP A 469 30.60 0.75 -22.24
N GLN A 470 30.54 -0.11 -21.22
CA GLN A 470 29.72 -1.31 -21.32
C GLN A 470 28.25 -0.84 -21.29
N GLN A 471 27.51 -1.10 -22.36
CA GLN A 471 26.14 -0.57 -22.49
C GLN A 471 25.10 -1.40 -21.74
N ALA A 472 25.45 -2.59 -21.27
CA ALA A 472 24.51 -3.46 -20.56
C ALA A 472 25.23 -4.48 -19.69
N TYR A 473 24.57 -4.84 -18.60
CA TYR A 473 24.92 -5.97 -17.74
C TYR A 473 24.12 -7.20 -18.16
N GLU A 474 24.66 -8.36 -17.96
CA GLU A 474 24.01 -9.64 -18.21
C GLU A 474 24.31 -10.63 -17.07
N PHE A 475 23.30 -11.37 -16.65
CA PHE A 475 23.40 -12.49 -15.73
C PHE A 475 22.61 -13.67 -16.28
N ILE A 476 23.16 -14.87 -16.22
CA ILE A 476 22.48 -16.10 -16.61
C ILE A 476 22.25 -16.92 -15.35
N ASP A 477 20.97 -17.08 -15.01
CA ASP A 477 20.55 -18.01 -13.98
C ASP A 477 20.33 -19.40 -14.62
N ASP A 478 21.19 -20.34 -14.36
CA ASP A 478 21.16 -21.72 -14.84
C ASP A 478 20.76 -22.72 -13.74
N ASP A 479 20.47 -22.24 -12.53
CA ASP A 479 19.91 -23.02 -11.44
C ASP A 479 18.38 -22.95 -11.39
N VAL A 480 17.76 -23.19 -12.55
CA VAL A 480 16.31 -23.12 -12.75
C VAL A 480 15.78 -24.35 -13.47
N LEU A 481 14.52 -24.71 -13.21
CA LEU A 481 13.85 -25.84 -13.80
C LEU A 481 12.78 -25.38 -14.80
N ASN A 482 12.75 -26.00 -15.97
CA ASN A 482 11.73 -25.71 -16.97
C ASN A 482 10.31 -25.95 -16.43
N GLY A 483 9.40 -25.05 -16.73
CA GLY A 483 8.00 -25.14 -16.32
C GLY A 483 7.70 -24.58 -14.94
N PHE A 484 8.69 -24.15 -14.18
CA PHE A 484 8.50 -23.44 -12.92
C PHE A 484 8.62 -21.94 -13.14
N ARG A 485 7.76 -21.17 -12.49
CA ARG A 485 7.80 -19.71 -12.52
C ARG A 485 8.78 -19.19 -11.50
N TYR A 486 9.65 -18.30 -11.92
CA TYR A 486 10.61 -17.58 -11.09
C TYR A 486 10.34 -16.10 -11.16
N PHE A 487 10.55 -15.43 -10.04
CA PHE A 487 10.42 -13.99 -9.92
C PHE A 487 11.80 -13.42 -9.60
N TYR A 488 12.16 -12.37 -10.30
CA TYR A 488 13.43 -11.68 -10.15
C TYR A 488 13.21 -10.24 -9.78
N ASN A 489 14.09 -9.72 -8.96
CA ASN A 489 14.16 -8.30 -8.65
C ASN A 489 15.61 -7.83 -8.68
N LEU A 490 15.82 -6.65 -9.24
CA LEU A 490 17.13 -5.99 -9.34
C LEU A 490 17.10 -4.71 -8.53
N SER A 491 18.03 -4.54 -7.62
CA SER A 491 18.26 -3.29 -6.89
C SER A 491 19.66 -2.73 -7.17
N ALA A 492 19.78 -1.41 -7.24
CA ALA A 492 21.06 -0.72 -7.13
C ALA A 492 21.37 -0.47 -5.65
N TYR A 493 22.63 -0.44 -5.25
CA TYR A 493 22.98 -0.25 -3.85
C TYR A 493 24.23 0.60 -3.64
N LYS A 494 24.34 1.13 -2.42
CA LYS A 494 25.53 1.75 -1.85
C LYS A 494 25.63 1.44 -0.36
N THR A 495 26.81 1.65 0.19
CA THR A 495 27.04 1.58 1.64
C THR A 495 27.25 2.98 2.20
N THR A 496 26.57 3.31 3.29
CA THR A 496 26.78 4.58 3.99
C THR A 496 28.15 4.64 4.66
N GLN A 497 28.58 5.83 5.07
CA GLN A 497 29.81 6.00 5.84
C GLN A 497 29.80 5.25 7.19
N THR A 498 28.62 4.94 7.71
CA THR A 498 28.41 4.15 8.94
C THR A 498 28.41 2.64 8.68
N GLY A 499 28.55 2.21 7.42
CA GLY A 499 28.57 0.79 7.02
C GLY A 499 27.18 0.19 6.76
N GLN A 500 26.14 1.00 6.72
CA GLN A 500 24.79 0.55 6.44
C GLN A 500 24.58 0.38 4.93
N LEU A 501 23.97 -0.74 4.53
CA LEU A 501 23.58 -0.99 3.15
C LEU A 501 22.28 -0.27 2.83
N LEU A 502 22.30 0.56 1.79
CA LEU A 502 21.11 1.18 1.20
C LEU A 502 20.89 0.59 -0.19
N GLU A 503 19.67 0.20 -0.47
CA GLU A 503 19.24 -0.36 -1.77
C GLU A 503 18.09 0.44 -2.38
N SER A 504 17.97 0.43 -3.69
CA SER A 504 16.76 0.90 -4.36
C SER A 504 15.57 -0.01 -4.01
N ALA A 505 14.35 0.51 -4.15
CA ALA A 505 13.13 -0.27 -3.90
C ALA A 505 13.15 -1.60 -4.67
N ARG A 506 12.85 -2.70 -3.98
CA ARG A 506 12.88 -4.02 -4.61
C ARG A 506 11.59 -4.33 -5.35
N LEU A 507 10.49 -4.39 -4.65
CA LEU A 507 9.23 -4.83 -5.24
C LEU A 507 8.07 -4.08 -4.62
N ALA A 508 7.20 -3.53 -5.45
CA ALA A 508 6.08 -2.75 -4.98
C ALA A 508 4.72 -3.42 -5.20
N ASP A 509 4.50 -4.14 -6.29
CA ASP A 509 3.19 -4.73 -6.60
C ASP A 509 3.32 -6.09 -7.27
N LEU A 510 2.96 -7.15 -6.52
CA LEU A 510 2.97 -8.53 -7.04
C LEU A 510 1.85 -8.81 -8.04
N ASN A 511 0.74 -8.11 -7.93
CA ASN A 511 -0.37 -8.29 -8.86
C ASN A 511 -0.05 -7.67 -10.22
N ASN A 512 0.98 -6.82 -10.29
CA ASN A 512 1.40 -6.15 -11.51
C ASN A 512 2.93 -6.09 -11.67
N ILE A 513 3.61 -7.21 -11.48
CA ILE A 513 5.07 -7.32 -11.62
C ILE A 513 5.55 -6.82 -12.99
N GLU A 514 4.78 -7.08 -14.04
CA GLU A 514 5.11 -6.68 -15.41
C GLU A 514 5.15 -5.15 -15.59
N SER A 515 4.45 -4.39 -14.75
CA SER A 515 4.48 -2.91 -14.80
C SER A 515 5.72 -2.32 -14.13
N GLN A 516 6.47 -3.10 -13.36
CA GLN A 516 7.64 -2.60 -12.65
C GLN A 516 8.90 -2.71 -13.49
N SER A 517 9.70 -1.65 -13.48
CA SER A 517 10.92 -1.61 -14.27
C SER A 517 11.96 -2.63 -13.80
N ASN A 518 12.09 -2.82 -12.48
CA ASN A 518 13.15 -3.60 -11.84
C ASN A 518 12.75 -5.02 -11.41
N ALA A 519 11.55 -5.46 -11.71
CA ALA A 519 11.07 -6.81 -11.38
C ALA A 519 10.50 -7.52 -12.61
N LYS A 520 10.70 -8.84 -12.70
CA LYS A 520 10.22 -9.69 -13.79
C LYS A 520 9.78 -11.06 -13.29
N SER A 521 8.72 -11.57 -13.94
CA SER A 521 8.23 -12.93 -13.78
C SER A 521 8.57 -13.73 -15.04
N VAL A 522 9.31 -14.83 -14.92
CA VAL A 522 9.79 -15.62 -16.07
C VAL A 522 9.69 -17.10 -15.76
N GLN A 523 9.29 -17.85 -16.78
CA GLN A 523 9.26 -19.32 -16.73
C GLN A 523 10.25 -19.85 -17.76
N PRO A 524 11.33 -20.56 -17.35
CA PRO A 524 12.23 -21.19 -18.32
C PRO A 524 11.51 -22.32 -19.03
N GLU A 525 11.78 -22.42 -20.33
CA GLU A 525 11.07 -23.35 -21.21
C GLU A 525 12.02 -24.05 -22.16
N THR A 526 11.62 -25.24 -22.63
CA THR A 526 12.38 -25.98 -23.61
C THR A 526 12.41 -25.25 -24.94
N LEU A 527 13.55 -25.27 -25.60
CA LEU A 527 13.66 -24.78 -26.97
C LEU A 527 12.86 -25.67 -27.94
N PRO A 528 12.37 -25.13 -29.07
CA PRO A 528 11.73 -25.92 -30.08
C PRO A 528 12.68 -27.00 -30.63
N GLY A 529 12.16 -28.22 -30.81
CA GLY A 529 12.88 -29.28 -31.47
C GLY A 529 13.25 -28.87 -32.91
N SER A 530 14.48 -29.11 -33.32
CA SER A 530 15.04 -28.66 -34.60
C SER A 530 15.49 -29.81 -35.52
N SER A 531 15.30 -31.05 -35.08
CA SER A 531 15.72 -32.26 -35.80
C SER A 531 14.74 -33.42 -35.60
N GLU A 532 14.87 -34.48 -36.39
CA GLU A 532 14.10 -35.73 -36.22
C GLU A 532 14.41 -36.41 -34.87
N GLN A 533 15.65 -36.32 -34.41
CA GLN A 533 16.06 -36.87 -33.12
C GLN A 533 15.39 -36.15 -31.95
N ASP A 534 15.11 -34.86 -32.08
CA ASP A 534 14.46 -34.08 -31.03
C ASP A 534 13.00 -34.51 -30.78
N LEU A 535 12.36 -35.15 -31.75
CA LEU A 535 11.02 -35.69 -31.60
C LEU A 535 10.95 -36.74 -30.48
N ASP A 536 12.06 -37.43 -30.19
CA ASP A 536 12.12 -38.43 -29.10
C ASP A 536 12.15 -37.78 -27.72
N LEU A 537 12.45 -36.46 -27.63
CA LEU A 537 12.45 -35.70 -26.40
C LEU A 537 11.05 -35.19 -26.03
N ILE A 538 10.07 -35.27 -26.94
CA ILE A 538 8.70 -34.79 -26.70
C ILE A 538 8.08 -35.54 -25.53
N LYS A 539 7.62 -34.82 -24.52
CA LYS A 539 6.97 -35.33 -23.32
C LYS A 539 5.70 -34.55 -23.01
N VAL A 540 4.82 -35.21 -22.27
CA VAL A 540 3.67 -34.56 -21.64
C VAL A 540 3.96 -34.43 -20.14
N VAL A 541 3.80 -33.28 -19.59
CA VAL A 541 4.05 -32.97 -18.17
C VAL A 541 2.88 -32.20 -17.57
N PRO A 542 2.42 -32.59 -16.39
CA PRO A 542 2.76 -33.81 -15.65
C PRO A 542 2.15 -35.06 -16.30
N ASN A 543 2.82 -36.21 -16.13
CA ASN A 543 2.30 -37.51 -16.61
C ASN A 543 2.63 -38.59 -15.59
N PRO A 544 1.64 -39.18 -14.87
CA PRO A 544 0.21 -38.88 -15.00
C PRO A 544 -0.17 -37.49 -14.48
N TYR A 545 -1.20 -36.90 -15.07
CA TYR A 545 -1.86 -35.71 -14.51
C TYR A 545 -2.84 -36.17 -13.42
N VAL A 546 -2.68 -35.64 -12.18
CA VAL A 546 -3.53 -35.98 -11.03
C VAL A 546 -4.17 -34.69 -10.51
N ILE A 547 -5.50 -34.58 -10.62
CA ILE A 547 -6.27 -33.38 -10.28
C ILE A 547 -6.15 -32.95 -8.80
N SER A 548 -5.84 -33.89 -7.89
CA SER A 548 -5.72 -33.61 -6.46
C SER A 548 -4.28 -33.38 -5.97
N ALA A 549 -3.33 -33.25 -6.89
CA ALA A 549 -1.93 -33.08 -6.52
C ALA A 549 -1.68 -31.69 -5.89
N ALA A 550 -0.82 -31.63 -4.87
CA ALA A 550 -0.52 -30.39 -4.13
C ALA A 550 0.20 -29.31 -4.97
N TRP A 551 0.83 -29.72 -6.08
CA TRP A 551 1.52 -28.84 -7.03
C TRP A 551 0.60 -28.32 -8.15
N ASP A 552 -0.68 -28.68 -8.15
CA ASP A 552 -1.63 -28.15 -9.14
C ASP A 552 -1.99 -26.70 -8.76
N GLU A 553 -1.51 -25.74 -9.55
CA GLU A 553 -1.77 -24.29 -9.39
C GLU A 553 -3.28 -23.98 -9.38
N SER A 554 -4.13 -24.86 -9.87
CA SER A 554 -5.58 -24.72 -9.78
C SER A 554 -6.12 -24.66 -8.34
N ARG A 555 -5.32 -25.06 -7.34
CA ARG A 555 -5.64 -24.95 -5.91
C ARG A 555 -5.32 -23.59 -5.31
N LEU A 556 -4.47 -22.81 -5.96
CA LEU A 556 -4.00 -21.51 -5.42
C LEU A 556 -4.96 -20.33 -5.69
N GLY A 557 -6.17 -20.60 -6.18
CA GLY A 557 -7.27 -19.61 -6.20
C GLY A 557 -7.09 -18.41 -7.12
N ASN A 558 -6.05 -18.31 -7.91
CA ASN A 558 -5.68 -17.14 -8.70
C ASN A 558 -6.31 -17.05 -10.10
N SER A 559 -7.48 -17.65 -10.33
CA SER A 559 -8.28 -17.31 -11.51
C SER A 559 -9.22 -16.16 -11.17
N PRO A 560 -9.22 -15.05 -11.93
CA PRO A 560 -10.18 -13.95 -11.75
C PRO A 560 -11.65 -14.36 -11.88
N PHE A 561 -11.91 -15.62 -12.30
CA PHE A 561 -13.25 -16.19 -12.45
C PHE A 561 -13.52 -17.39 -11.55
N GLY A 562 -12.63 -17.72 -10.58
CA GLY A 562 -12.86 -18.78 -9.58
C GLY A 562 -12.85 -20.21 -10.12
N GLU A 563 -12.51 -20.45 -11.38
CA GLU A 563 -12.42 -21.80 -11.95
C GLU A 563 -10.96 -22.29 -11.97
N PRO A 564 -10.71 -23.52 -11.50
CA PRO A 564 -9.35 -24.09 -11.51
C PRO A 564 -8.85 -24.27 -12.95
N VAL A 565 -7.71 -23.68 -13.26
CA VAL A 565 -7.02 -23.88 -14.55
C VAL A 565 -6.36 -25.25 -14.53
N ARG A 566 -6.87 -26.17 -15.32
CA ARG A 566 -6.36 -27.56 -15.44
C ARG A 566 -5.56 -27.66 -16.73
N ASN A 567 -4.24 -27.77 -16.61
CA ASN A 567 -3.35 -27.83 -17.78
C ASN A 567 -2.39 -29.02 -17.71
N ILE A 568 -2.11 -29.59 -18.88
CA ILE A 568 -0.88 -30.35 -19.15
C ILE A 568 -0.09 -29.61 -20.21
N ALA A 569 1.21 -29.80 -20.25
CA ALA A 569 2.07 -29.21 -21.27
C ALA A 569 2.76 -30.31 -22.09
N PHE A 570 2.77 -30.12 -23.40
CA PHE A 570 3.68 -30.81 -24.31
C PHE A 570 4.99 -30.04 -24.36
N THR A 571 6.13 -30.73 -24.21
CA THR A 571 7.46 -30.09 -24.16
C THR A 571 8.35 -30.62 -25.28
N HIS A 572 9.40 -29.85 -25.65
CA HIS A 572 10.32 -30.14 -26.75
C HIS A 572 9.63 -30.26 -28.11
N LEU A 573 8.47 -29.59 -28.27
CA LEU A 573 7.76 -29.54 -29.51
C LEU A 573 8.57 -28.80 -30.59
N PRO A 574 8.61 -29.29 -31.83
CA PRO A 574 9.09 -28.46 -32.93
C PRO A 574 8.09 -27.36 -33.26
N SER A 575 8.56 -26.29 -33.86
CA SER A 575 7.70 -25.21 -34.38
C SER A 575 7.93 -25.02 -35.87
N PRO A 576 6.87 -25.01 -36.68
CA PRO A 576 5.48 -25.33 -36.37
C PRO A 576 5.25 -26.84 -36.21
N ALA A 577 4.23 -27.20 -35.38
CA ALA A 577 3.76 -28.57 -35.22
C ALA A 577 2.24 -28.63 -34.98
N THR A 578 1.60 -29.74 -35.36
CA THR A 578 0.21 -30.04 -35.03
C THR A 578 0.14 -31.27 -34.14
N ILE A 579 -0.58 -31.17 -33.02
CA ILE A 579 -0.75 -32.25 -32.06
C ILE A 579 -2.21 -32.73 -32.11
N LYS A 580 -2.41 -34.00 -32.42
CA LYS A 580 -3.73 -34.66 -32.36
C LYS A 580 -3.79 -35.59 -31.15
N ILE A 581 -4.84 -35.52 -30.37
CA ILE A 581 -5.03 -36.27 -29.13
C ILE A 581 -6.19 -37.23 -29.33
N PHE A 582 -6.00 -38.50 -28.96
CA PHE A 582 -6.95 -39.58 -29.17
C PHE A 582 -7.23 -40.37 -27.88
N THR A 583 -8.43 -40.94 -27.81
CA THR A 583 -8.77 -41.97 -26.81
C THR A 583 -8.03 -43.27 -27.12
N VAL A 584 -8.10 -44.27 -26.21
CA VAL A 584 -7.56 -45.64 -26.45
C VAL A 584 -8.28 -46.36 -27.60
N ASP A 585 -9.53 -46.00 -27.87
CA ASP A 585 -10.35 -46.55 -28.95
C ASP A 585 -10.08 -45.86 -30.31
N GLY A 586 -9.24 -44.84 -30.35
CA GLY A 586 -8.85 -44.11 -31.55
C GLY A 586 -9.73 -42.91 -31.91
N ASP A 587 -10.65 -42.51 -31.03
CA ASP A 587 -11.48 -41.32 -31.23
C ASP A 587 -10.67 -40.05 -31.02
N LEU A 588 -10.77 -39.10 -31.99
CA LEU A 588 -10.12 -37.79 -31.88
C LEU A 588 -10.77 -36.95 -30.78
N VAL A 589 -9.96 -36.54 -29.80
CA VAL A 589 -10.38 -35.72 -28.66
C VAL A 589 -10.16 -34.22 -28.94
N GLN A 590 -8.96 -33.88 -29.46
CA GLN A 590 -8.56 -32.49 -29.68
C GLN A 590 -7.45 -32.41 -30.73
N THR A 591 -7.39 -31.28 -31.43
CA THR A 591 -6.26 -30.90 -32.28
C THR A 591 -5.74 -29.56 -31.78
N LEU A 592 -4.43 -29.47 -31.56
CA LEU A 592 -3.72 -28.27 -31.12
C LEU A 592 -2.67 -27.91 -32.14
N ASP A 593 -2.57 -26.63 -32.47
CA ASP A 593 -1.53 -26.09 -33.36
C ASP A 593 -0.50 -25.32 -32.51
N HIS A 594 0.77 -25.62 -32.72
CA HIS A 594 1.91 -25.00 -32.06
C HIS A 594 2.70 -24.21 -33.12
N THR A 595 2.76 -22.90 -32.95
CA THR A 595 3.34 -21.98 -33.94
C THR A 595 4.28 -20.92 -33.34
N ASP A 596 4.45 -20.91 -32.04
CA ASP A 596 5.33 -19.96 -31.35
C ASP A 596 6.79 -20.42 -31.31
N ASP A 597 7.67 -19.60 -30.73
CA ASP A 597 9.11 -19.82 -30.66
C ASP A 597 9.56 -20.72 -29.52
N THR A 598 8.62 -21.24 -28.73
CA THR A 598 8.92 -22.12 -27.58
C THR A 598 8.86 -23.59 -27.98
N GLY A 599 9.40 -24.47 -27.18
CA GLY A 599 9.20 -25.92 -27.31
C GLY A 599 8.03 -26.43 -26.46
N ARG A 600 7.10 -25.55 -26.01
CA ARG A 600 6.04 -25.89 -25.07
C ARG A 600 4.67 -25.46 -25.59
N LEU A 601 3.69 -26.33 -25.43
CA LEU A 601 2.28 -26.03 -25.70
C LEU A 601 1.42 -26.56 -24.55
N GLU A 602 0.64 -25.68 -23.93
CA GLU A 602 -0.30 -26.06 -22.88
C GLU A 602 -1.67 -26.45 -23.46
N TRP A 603 -2.30 -27.41 -22.78
CA TRP A 603 -3.65 -27.84 -23.09
C TRP A 603 -4.48 -27.98 -21.81
N ASN A 604 -5.62 -27.32 -21.79
CA ASN A 604 -6.55 -27.23 -20.67
C ASN A 604 -7.44 -28.47 -20.44
N LEU A 605 -7.11 -29.61 -21.05
CA LEU A 605 -7.82 -30.88 -20.92
C LEU A 605 -9.29 -30.83 -21.37
N LEU A 606 -9.62 -29.92 -22.28
CA LEU A 606 -10.94 -29.86 -22.91
C LEU A 606 -10.92 -30.49 -24.30
N THR A 607 -12.01 -31.19 -24.64
CA THR A 607 -12.25 -31.68 -26.00
C THR A 607 -12.50 -30.53 -26.98
N SER A 608 -12.52 -30.81 -28.27
CA SER A 608 -12.93 -29.85 -29.34
C SER A 608 -14.33 -29.27 -29.09
N GLU A 609 -15.20 -29.98 -28.36
CA GLU A 609 -16.53 -29.49 -27.95
C GLU A 609 -16.54 -28.78 -26.58
N ARG A 610 -15.36 -28.41 -26.03
CA ARG A 610 -15.18 -27.77 -24.72
C ARG A 610 -15.70 -28.59 -23.53
N ARG A 611 -15.67 -29.91 -23.61
CA ARG A 611 -16.03 -30.80 -22.51
C ARG A 611 -14.76 -31.31 -21.81
N PRO A 612 -14.72 -31.37 -20.47
CA PRO A 612 -13.57 -31.93 -19.76
C PRO A 612 -13.38 -33.43 -20.12
N ILE A 613 -12.13 -33.82 -20.35
CA ILE A 613 -11.79 -35.23 -20.57
C ILE A 613 -11.96 -36.05 -19.28
N VAL A 614 -12.15 -37.34 -19.39
CA VAL A 614 -12.31 -38.28 -18.26
C VAL A 614 -10.98 -38.92 -17.86
N SER A 615 -10.95 -39.59 -16.69
CA SER A 615 -9.79 -40.41 -16.29
C SER A 615 -9.54 -41.48 -17.33
N GLY A 616 -8.29 -41.63 -17.73
CA GLY A 616 -7.92 -42.63 -18.74
C GLY A 616 -6.52 -42.43 -19.29
N VAL A 617 -6.16 -43.29 -20.22
CA VAL A 617 -4.94 -43.18 -21.03
C VAL A 617 -5.33 -42.56 -22.36
N TYR A 618 -4.54 -41.60 -22.81
CA TYR A 618 -4.70 -40.91 -24.08
C TYR A 618 -3.45 -41.07 -24.91
N PHE A 619 -3.61 -41.11 -26.23
CA PHE A 619 -2.51 -41.08 -27.19
C PHE A 619 -2.44 -39.70 -27.82
N TYR A 620 -1.22 -39.25 -28.11
CA TYR A 620 -1.00 -38.06 -28.90
C TYR A 620 -0.15 -38.36 -30.14
N HIS A 621 -0.44 -37.66 -31.21
CA HIS A 621 0.31 -37.71 -32.46
C HIS A 621 0.76 -36.31 -32.81
N VAL A 622 2.06 -36.07 -32.87
CA VAL A 622 2.68 -34.80 -33.26
C VAL A 622 3.14 -34.93 -34.69
N GLU A 623 2.72 -34.01 -35.54
CA GLU A 623 3.13 -33.86 -36.96
C GLU A 623 3.93 -32.58 -37.12
N SER A 624 5.10 -32.63 -37.75
CA SER A 624 5.96 -31.47 -38.02
C SER A 624 6.77 -31.65 -39.31
N LYS A 625 7.48 -30.59 -39.74
CA LYS A 625 8.41 -30.67 -40.84
C LYS A 625 9.61 -31.62 -40.64
N TYR A 626 9.86 -32.01 -39.38
CA TYR A 626 10.97 -32.90 -39.00
C TYR A 626 10.53 -34.36 -38.89
N GLY A 627 9.25 -34.67 -39.06
CA GLY A 627 8.68 -36.01 -38.94
C GLY A 627 7.50 -36.07 -37.99
N GLU A 628 7.19 -37.29 -37.55
CA GLU A 628 6.02 -37.60 -36.73
C GLU A 628 6.43 -38.31 -35.43
N LYS A 629 5.70 -38.04 -34.34
CA LYS A 629 5.87 -38.73 -33.05
C LYS A 629 4.55 -39.13 -32.45
N ILE A 630 4.46 -40.40 -32.03
CA ILE A 630 3.33 -40.91 -31.25
C ILE A 630 3.79 -41.17 -29.80
N GLY A 631 3.00 -40.71 -28.86
CA GLY A 631 3.22 -40.96 -27.43
C GLY A 631 1.92 -41.11 -26.67
N ARG A 632 2.01 -41.26 -25.34
CA ARG A 632 0.85 -41.44 -24.47
C ARG A 632 1.01 -40.71 -23.14
N PHE A 633 -0.11 -40.35 -22.55
CA PHE A 633 -0.18 -39.80 -21.18
C PHE A 633 -1.43 -40.33 -20.44
N ALA A 634 -1.45 -40.19 -19.13
CA ALA A 634 -2.55 -40.63 -18.29
C ALA A 634 -3.13 -39.45 -17.49
N VAL A 635 -4.45 -39.44 -17.32
CA VAL A 635 -5.21 -38.53 -16.50
C VAL A 635 -5.90 -39.29 -15.39
N ILE A 636 -5.74 -38.86 -14.14
CA ILE A 636 -6.33 -39.43 -12.93
C ILE A 636 -7.15 -38.34 -12.24
N ARG A 637 -8.44 -38.59 -12.06
CA ARG A 637 -9.37 -37.67 -11.38
C ARG A 637 -9.69 -38.15 -9.98
#